data_0d3b6c61d59f9e741066a65d2692fbdb
#
_entry.id   0d3b6c61d59f9e741066a65d2692fbdb
#
_cell.length_a   1.000
_cell.length_b   1.000
_cell.length_c   1.000
_cell.angle_alpha   90.00
_cell.angle_beta   90.00
_cell.angle_gamma   90.00
#
_symmetry.space_group_name_H-M   'P 1'
#
loop_
_entity.id
_entity.type
_entity.pdbx_description
1 polymer ?
#
loop_
_entity_poly.entity_id
_entity_poly.type
_entity_poly.pdbx_seq_one_letter_code
_entity_poly.pdbx_strand_id
1 'polypeptide(L)'
;MRNNFKSLLFIILSFFLLIKSLSANEPFIFDITEIEILEDGNQINGFEGGTATTEDGSTITAENFYYNKITNILETTGDVKYFDKIKNIIITADKAIYLKNEEKVFTTGNSKVVNENNTITAASLEYDKINNIFKAKKDAIVNDLKKDTTIYADKITYLKNKEKVFTEGKTEALIEKKYKFNSENVSYFRNIGDLFSQNKSSIEDDNGNIYKLDSFSYNINQEILKGKKIEVLAKVDENKIDQYFFSEGFFNFADKSHIAKKTKIKTHKDVFGDKKQDPRIYGSSSFSDEKKTVISNAIFTSCKLNDNCPPWSIKAEKITHDKINQDMIYKNAILKIYDVPVLYFPKFFHPDPSVKRRNGFLQPQFNNSETLGSSLYIPYFKTLGHDKDLTFKATLFEKLKKFKKEKYILQSEFRKQNKDSYLIADLGILRDYKASNDNKIKNANHLFLDFTANLKLQNYSESGFEAQIEKVNNDTYLQVFQNILTQSPVMPNSLTSMNSNLKFYLNNDDQNFSTGVQVYENLGIKKNSDKYQYTLPYYDFNKDLTSIIEENSFSGALNFSSSGNNTLKNTNNLRSIITNNIVYNSPDYITNLGFLNNFGLYFKNLNSIGKNDTTYTSNAQIDGMSIVKIDTIYPLTKSNNIVAETLTPKFSLMINPGNNMNDYSGSSSTISADNAFDINRLGLSNDFEAGRSLTIGLDYKFDKLEEDSNKDIDDEEIKDKYLEFKIATVVRDQIETEIPSSSTINRKNSNLFGSIENRLLENANISYNFSIDNDMKTINSHNFGTEFSINNFVTTFNYIEDRNELGSTHLISNETEYKVDDNRSLKFSTRRNKKINLTEYYNLSYEYKNDCLTAAIKFNKTFYQNKDLVPTEDLFFTITLIPLTTYEREIYKKTPGASGLGGWFR
;
A
#
# COMPACT_ATOMS: atom_id res chain seq x y z
N MET A 1 40.51 -47.36 -111.99
CA MET A 1 41.06 -46.13 -111.43
C MET A 1 40.29 -44.87 -111.87
N ARG A 2 39.06 -44.77 -111.66
CA ARG A 2 38.25 -43.58 -112.07
C ARG A 2 37.19 -43.08 -111.08
N ASN A 3 37.14 -43.59 -109.81
CA ASN A 3 36.17 -43.19 -108.80
C ASN A 3 36.71 -42.47 -107.59
N ASN A 4 38.05 -42.42 -107.41
CA ASN A 4 38.64 -41.80 -106.21
C ASN A 4 38.94 -40.30 -106.36
N PHE A 5 38.87 -39.76 -107.52
CA PHE A 5 39.14 -38.34 -107.79
C PHE A 5 37.90 -37.46 -107.48
N LYS A 6 36.71 -37.98 -107.68
CA LYS A 6 35.46 -37.26 -107.36
C LYS A 6 35.17 -37.19 -105.86
N SER A 7 35.58 -38.20 -105.07
CA SER A 7 35.41 -38.26 -103.60
C SER A 7 36.39 -37.27 -102.91
N LEU A 8 37.63 -37.16 -103.50
CA LEU A 8 38.61 -36.22 -102.94
C LEU A 8 38.22 -34.75 -103.19
N LEU A 9 37.64 -34.41 -104.27
CA LEU A 9 37.16 -33.11 -104.66
C LEU A 9 35.95 -32.70 -103.81
N PHE A 10 35.11 -33.64 -103.47
CA PHE A 10 33.94 -33.40 -102.65
C PHE A 10 34.34 -33.18 -101.14
N ILE A 11 35.36 -33.83 -100.66
CA ILE A 11 35.90 -33.64 -99.32
C ILE A 11 36.65 -32.33 -99.23
N ILE A 12 37.36 -31.88 -100.19
CA ILE A 12 38.02 -30.56 -100.19
C ILE A 12 37.00 -29.42 -100.32
N LEU A 13 35.93 -29.62 -101.09
CA LEU A 13 34.85 -28.62 -101.22
C LEU A 13 34.00 -28.52 -99.96
N SER A 14 33.77 -29.62 -99.20
CA SER A 14 33.10 -29.63 -97.92
C SER A 14 33.93 -29.00 -96.80
N PHE A 15 35.28 -29.06 -96.93
CA PHE A 15 36.14 -28.45 -95.95
C PHE A 15 36.25 -26.90 -96.11
N PHE A 16 36.04 -26.41 -97.35
CA PHE A 16 35.96 -24.96 -97.58
C PHE A 16 34.58 -24.34 -97.29
N LEU A 17 33.54 -25.11 -97.14
CA LEU A 17 32.21 -24.64 -96.73
C LEU A 17 31.99 -24.65 -95.25
N LEU A 18 32.95 -25.13 -94.43
CA LEU A 18 32.93 -25.13 -92.96
C LEU A 18 33.73 -24.01 -92.34
N ILE A 19 34.35 -23.15 -93.06
CA ILE A 19 34.89 -21.89 -92.53
C ILE A 19 33.77 -20.86 -92.52
N LYS A 20 32.86 -21.07 -91.55
CA LYS A 20 32.05 -19.95 -91.05
C LYS A 20 33.01 -18.98 -90.44
N SER A 21 33.15 -17.83 -91.10
CA SER A 21 33.75 -16.66 -90.42
C SER A 21 33.21 -16.55 -89.00
N LEU A 22 34.07 -16.87 -88.01
CA LEU A 22 33.89 -16.38 -86.69
C LEU A 22 34.00 -14.86 -86.76
N SER A 23 32.92 -14.17 -87.06
CA SER A 23 32.81 -12.76 -86.72
C SER A 23 32.99 -12.71 -85.25
N ALA A 24 34.08 -12.20 -84.75
CA ALA A 24 34.23 -11.84 -83.32
C ALA A 24 33.17 -10.77 -83.02
N ASN A 25 32.01 -11.17 -82.45
CA ASN A 25 31.06 -10.23 -81.96
C ASN A 25 31.75 -9.46 -80.81
N GLU A 26 31.93 -8.20 -81.00
CA GLU A 26 32.48 -7.37 -79.94
C GLU A 26 31.52 -7.40 -78.72
N PRO A 27 31.97 -7.68 -77.47
CA PRO A 27 31.12 -7.86 -76.27
C PRO A 27 30.33 -6.59 -75.88
N PHE A 28 30.77 -5.39 -76.25
CA PHE A 28 30.17 -4.10 -76.05
C PHE A 28 30.15 -3.30 -77.37
N ILE A 29 28.98 -2.63 -77.60
CA ILE A 29 28.79 -1.60 -78.58
C ILE A 29 28.76 -0.24 -77.80
N PHE A 30 29.69 0.64 -78.14
CA PHE A 30 29.84 1.92 -77.50
C PHE A 30 29.21 3.03 -78.35
N ASP A 31 28.38 3.82 -77.71
CA ASP A 31 27.80 5.09 -78.18
C ASP A 31 28.19 6.17 -77.18
N ILE A 32 29.34 6.77 -77.35
CA ILE A 32 30.00 7.64 -76.37
C ILE A 32 30.41 8.93 -77.09
N THR A 33 30.32 10.06 -76.41
CA THR A 33 30.59 11.39 -76.99
C THR A 33 32.03 11.55 -77.44
N GLU A 34 33.00 11.09 -76.68
CA GLU A 34 34.43 11.14 -77.01
C GLU A 34 35.07 9.76 -76.76
N ILE A 35 35.77 9.20 -77.70
CA ILE A 35 36.45 7.89 -77.63
C ILE A 35 37.93 7.98 -77.98
N GLU A 36 38.74 7.51 -77.06
CA GLU A 36 40.19 7.34 -77.24
C GLU A 36 40.50 5.86 -77.32
N ILE A 37 41.27 5.42 -78.43
CA ILE A 37 41.64 4.01 -78.61
C ILE A 37 43.13 3.93 -78.39
N LEU A 38 43.55 3.08 -77.46
CA LEU A 38 44.96 2.88 -77.03
C LEU A 38 45.39 1.43 -77.18
N GLU A 39 46.69 1.15 -77.01
CA GLU A 39 47.30 -0.16 -77.03
C GLU A 39 46.90 -1.02 -78.28
N ASP A 40 47.15 -0.49 -79.49
CA ASP A 40 46.82 -1.10 -80.72
C ASP A 40 45.38 -1.63 -80.90
N GLY A 41 44.47 -0.88 -80.27
CA GLY A 41 43.06 -1.24 -80.34
C GLY A 41 42.56 -2.12 -79.17
N ASN A 42 43.43 -2.52 -78.21
CA ASN A 42 43.05 -3.36 -77.05
C ASN A 42 42.44 -2.61 -75.87
N GLN A 43 42.61 -1.30 -75.77
CA GLN A 43 42.02 -0.45 -74.73
C GLN A 43 41.16 0.65 -75.40
N ILE A 44 39.91 0.80 -74.92
CA ILE A 44 39.01 1.85 -75.33
C ILE A 44 38.70 2.68 -74.12
N ASN A 45 39.02 3.94 -74.19
CA ASN A 45 38.61 4.96 -73.21
C ASN A 45 37.50 5.83 -73.79
N GLY A 46 36.49 6.09 -73.04
CA GLY A 46 35.37 6.97 -73.40
C GLY A 46 35.17 8.05 -72.33
N PHE A 47 34.86 9.27 -72.81
CA PHE A 47 34.71 10.46 -71.96
C PHE A 47 33.47 11.26 -72.37
N GLU A 48 33.10 12.25 -71.56
CA GLU A 48 31.97 13.17 -71.74
C GLU A 48 30.59 12.48 -71.89
N GLY A 49 30.42 11.31 -71.27
CA GLY A 49 29.19 10.58 -71.27
C GLY A 49 28.89 9.72 -72.47
N GLY A 50 28.07 8.69 -72.22
CA GLY A 50 27.70 7.77 -73.34
C GLY A 50 27.01 6.48 -72.81
N THR A 51 26.90 5.50 -73.72
CA THR A 51 26.28 4.23 -73.42
C THR A 51 27.07 3.06 -74.05
N ALA A 52 27.41 2.07 -73.24
CA ALA A 52 27.90 0.76 -73.69
C ALA A 52 26.75 -0.24 -73.72
N THR A 53 26.48 -0.86 -74.84
CA THR A 53 25.41 -1.87 -74.99
C THR A 53 26.01 -3.25 -75.21
N THR A 54 25.53 -4.19 -74.40
CA THR A 54 25.92 -5.59 -74.51
C THR A 54 25.10 -6.37 -75.61
N GLU A 55 25.56 -7.48 -76.04
CA GLU A 55 24.92 -8.30 -77.05
C GLU A 55 23.46 -8.69 -76.73
N ASP A 56 23.17 -8.92 -75.41
CA ASP A 56 21.82 -9.24 -74.95
C ASP A 56 20.92 -7.98 -74.72
N GLY A 57 21.41 -6.81 -75.15
CA GLY A 57 20.70 -5.56 -75.10
C GLY A 57 20.74 -4.88 -73.77
N SER A 58 21.55 -5.31 -72.80
CA SER A 58 21.78 -4.61 -71.56
C SER A 58 22.63 -3.36 -71.81
N THR A 59 22.34 -2.28 -71.08
CA THR A 59 23.01 -0.98 -71.27
C THR A 59 23.72 -0.51 -70.04
N ILE A 60 24.88 0.13 -70.23
CA ILE A 60 25.59 0.82 -69.14
C ILE A 60 25.76 2.28 -69.62
N THR A 61 25.22 3.21 -68.89
CA THR A 61 25.45 4.64 -69.06
C THR A 61 26.35 5.17 -67.97
N ALA A 62 27.31 6.01 -68.31
CA ALA A 62 28.29 6.59 -67.40
C ALA A 62 28.93 7.87 -68.00
N GLU A 63 29.65 8.65 -67.22
CA GLU A 63 30.45 9.77 -67.72
C GLU A 63 31.73 9.30 -68.40
N ASN A 64 32.41 8.31 -67.85
CA ASN A 64 33.68 7.78 -68.34
C ASN A 64 33.66 6.26 -68.44
N PHE A 65 34.33 5.70 -69.47
CA PHE A 65 34.41 4.28 -69.81
C PHE A 65 35.89 3.89 -70.03
N TYR A 66 36.31 2.79 -69.48
CA TYR A 66 37.61 2.19 -69.60
C TYR A 66 37.41 0.71 -69.89
N TYR A 67 37.56 0.32 -71.15
CA TYR A 67 37.39 -1.07 -71.64
C TYR A 67 38.63 -1.68 -72.05
N ASN A 68 39.01 -2.86 -71.53
CA ASN A 68 40.13 -3.68 -71.99
C ASN A 68 39.62 -4.89 -72.71
N LYS A 69 39.88 -5.00 -74.02
CA LYS A 69 39.42 -6.09 -74.88
C LYS A 69 40.08 -7.43 -74.58
N ILE A 70 41.31 -7.45 -74.07
CA ILE A 70 42.03 -8.70 -73.73
C ILE A 70 41.38 -9.39 -72.51
N THR A 71 41.09 -8.62 -71.48
CA THR A 71 40.51 -9.15 -70.28
C THR A 71 38.96 -9.16 -70.31
N ASN A 72 38.35 -8.46 -71.27
CA ASN A 72 36.89 -8.19 -71.30
C ASN A 72 36.34 -7.52 -70.05
N ILE A 73 37.12 -6.58 -69.46
CA ILE A 73 36.74 -5.82 -68.31
C ILE A 73 36.36 -4.41 -68.74
N LEU A 74 35.15 -4.02 -68.48
CA LEU A 74 34.67 -2.65 -68.61
C LEU A 74 34.60 -1.96 -67.23
N GLU A 75 35.33 -0.89 -67.03
CA GLU A 75 35.24 -0.01 -65.87
C GLU A 75 34.55 1.29 -66.27
N THR A 76 33.61 1.75 -65.49
CA THR A 76 32.83 2.97 -65.72
C THR A 76 32.77 3.82 -64.45
N THR A 77 32.81 5.15 -64.57
CA THR A 77 32.78 6.12 -63.49
C THR A 77 31.92 7.32 -63.84
N GLY A 78 31.28 7.94 -62.84
CA GLY A 78 30.40 9.09 -62.98
C GLY A 78 28.96 8.66 -63.34
N ASP A 79 27.99 8.84 -62.38
CA ASP A 79 26.57 8.57 -62.55
C ASP A 79 26.27 7.29 -63.32
N VAL A 80 26.93 6.22 -62.95
CA VAL A 80 26.80 4.93 -63.63
C VAL A 80 25.38 4.36 -63.43
N LYS A 81 24.74 3.97 -64.54
CA LYS A 81 23.49 3.27 -64.61
C LYS A 81 23.60 2.02 -65.51
N TYR A 82 23.53 0.86 -64.87
CA TYR A 82 23.42 -0.42 -65.58
C TYR A 82 21.94 -0.84 -65.65
N PHE A 83 21.48 -1.20 -66.86
CA PHE A 83 20.13 -1.72 -67.07
C PHE A 83 20.21 -3.10 -67.74
N ASP A 84 19.77 -4.13 -67.01
CA ASP A 84 19.58 -5.48 -67.59
C ASP A 84 18.19 -5.56 -68.22
N LYS A 85 18.12 -5.52 -69.50
CA LYS A 85 16.87 -5.50 -70.28
C LYS A 85 16.07 -6.77 -70.15
N ILE A 86 16.75 -7.93 -70.03
CA ILE A 86 16.08 -9.25 -69.94
C ILE A 86 15.42 -9.42 -68.57
N LYS A 87 16.10 -9.01 -67.51
CA LYS A 87 15.67 -9.23 -66.12
C LYS A 87 15.00 -8.00 -65.51
N ASN A 88 14.93 -6.91 -66.31
CA ASN A 88 14.34 -5.64 -65.82
C ASN A 88 14.96 -5.16 -64.50
N ILE A 89 16.29 -5.10 -64.42
CA ILE A 89 17.05 -4.68 -63.25
C ILE A 89 17.80 -3.41 -63.59
N ILE A 90 17.70 -2.41 -62.75
CA ILE A 90 18.46 -1.17 -62.80
C ILE A 90 19.46 -1.12 -61.66
N ILE A 91 20.72 -0.90 -61.94
CA ILE A 91 21.77 -0.68 -60.94
C ILE A 91 22.37 0.69 -61.16
N THR A 92 22.42 1.52 -60.13
CA THR A 92 23.08 2.82 -60.17
C THR A 92 24.22 2.87 -59.15
N ALA A 93 25.32 3.56 -59.47
CA ALA A 93 26.46 3.71 -58.57
C ALA A 93 27.39 4.84 -59.04
N ASP A 94 28.35 5.24 -58.19
CA ASP A 94 29.38 6.20 -58.63
C ASP A 94 30.43 5.55 -59.53
N LYS A 95 30.68 4.25 -59.36
CA LYS A 95 31.64 3.47 -60.19
C LYS A 95 31.12 2.04 -60.37
N ALA A 96 31.31 1.47 -61.61
CA ALA A 96 31.03 0.06 -61.84
C ALA A 96 32.18 -0.61 -62.62
N ILE A 97 32.37 -1.88 -62.33
CA ILE A 97 33.28 -2.77 -63.07
C ILE A 97 32.48 -3.97 -63.57
N TYR A 98 32.40 -4.16 -64.89
CA TYR A 98 31.74 -5.29 -65.46
C TYR A 98 32.76 -6.30 -66.01
N LEU A 99 32.84 -7.46 -65.37
CA LEU A 99 33.62 -8.59 -65.81
C LEU A 99 32.78 -9.40 -66.81
N LYS A 100 32.90 -9.15 -68.11
CA LYS A 100 32.03 -9.71 -69.13
C LYS A 100 32.18 -11.23 -69.30
N ASN A 101 33.38 -11.74 -69.10
CA ASN A 101 33.62 -13.18 -69.14
C ASN A 101 32.94 -13.95 -68.03
N GLU A 102 32.75 -13.32 -66.88
CA GLU A 102 32.03 -13.88 -65.70
C GLU A 102 30.58 -13.43 -65.63
N GLU A 103 30.12 -12.54 -66.51
CA GLU A 103 28.82 -11.88 -66.45
C GLU A 103 28.53 -11.30 -65.03
N LYS A 104 29.55 -10.63 -64.44
CA LYS A 104 29.45 -10.02 -63.13
C LYS A 104 29.66 -8.53 -63.16
N VAL A 105 28.78 -7.79 -62.46
CA VAL A 105 28.90 -6.34 -62.29
C VAL A 105 29.21 -6.05 -60.82
N PHE A 106 30.30 -5.34 -60.57
CA PHE A 106 30.73 -4.82 -59.29
C PHE A 106 30.51 -3.31 -59.26
N THR A 107 29.89 -2.81 -58.21
CA THR A 107 29.68 -1.35 -58.06
C THR A 107 30.23 -0.86 -56.73
N THR A 108 30.65 0.40 -56.69
CA THR A 108 31.10 1.07 -55.48
C THR A 108 30.64 2.54 -55.47
N GLY A 109 30.34 3.06 -54.28
CA GLY A 109 29.79 4.39 -54.10
C GLY A 109 28.30 4.44 -54.45
N ASN A 110 27.46 4.80 -53.50
CA ASN A 110 26.00 4.98 -53.59
C ASN A 110 25.30 3.89 -54.45
N SER A 111 25.73 2.66 -54.31
CA SER A 111 25.23 1.53 -55.11
C SER A 111 23.77 1.23 -54.76
N LYS A 112 22.91 1.25 -55.79
CA LYS A 112 21.47 0.98 -55.65
C LYS A 112 20.97 0.08 -56.77
N VAL A 113 20.28 -0.98 -56.39
CA VAL A 113 19.54 -1.86 -57.32
C VAL A 113 18.06 -1.56 -57.19
N VAL A 114 17.40 -1.44 -58.30
CA VAL A 114 15.94 -1.38 -58.39
C VAL A 114 15.45 -2.54 -59.22
N ASN A 115 14.59 -3.34 -58.68
CA ASN A 115 13.98 -4.49 -59.31
C ASN A 115 12.53 -4.62 -58.93
N GLU A 116 11.62 -4.31 -59.84
CA GLU A 116 10.17 -4.34 -59.60
C GLU A 116 9.77 -3.61 -58.31
N ASN A 117 9.47 -4.39 -57.25
CA ASN A 117 9.00 -3.87 -55.95
C ASN A 117 10.10 -3.89 -54.86
N ASN A 118 11.38 -4.05 -55.25
CA ASN A 118 12.47 -4.12 -54.28
C ASN A 118 13.58 -3.14 -54.64
N THR A 119 14.16 -2.61 -53.56
CA THR A 119 15.40 -1.83 -53.71
C THR A 119 16.49 -2.43 -52.82
N ILE A 120 17.72 -2.43 -53.29
CA ILE A 120 18.88 -2.81 -52.50
C ILE A 120 19.85 -1.64 -52.59
N THR A 121 20.29 -1.09 -51.45
CA THR A 121 21.30 -0.04 -51.38
C THR A 121 22.48 -0.48 -50.52
N ALA A 122 23.67 -0.10 -50.89
CA ALA A 122 24.90 -0.38 -50.12
C ALA A 122 26.07 0.50 -50.58
N ALA A 123 27.15 0.54 -49.82
CA ALA A 123 28.37 1.19 -50.27
C ALA A 123 29.03 0.45 -51.45
N SER A 124 28.86 -0.88 -51.53
CA SER A 124 29.34 -1.68 -52.68
C SER A 124 28.39 -2.87 -52.95
N LEU A 125 28.28 -3.22 -54.24
CA LEU A 125 27.40 -4.28 -54.65
C LEU A 125 28.07 -5.15 -55.74
N GLU A 126 27.87 -6.45 -55.70
CA GLU A 126 28.20 -7.44 -56.72
C GLU A 126 26.87 -8.00 -57.27
N TYR A 127 26.70 -7.95 -58.59
CA TYR A 127 25.62 -8.60 -59.30
C TYR A 127 26.19 -9.71 -60.21
N ASP A 128 25.86 -10.95 -59.85
CA ASP A 128 26.11 -12.13 -60.69
C ASP A 128 24.93 -12.35 -61.63
N LYS A 129 25.08 -11.99 -62.89
CA LYS A 129 23.99 -12.01 -63.86
C LYS A 129 23.58 -13.43 -64.22
N ILE A 130 24.54 -14.37 -64.25
CA ILE A 130 24.26 -15.78 -64.61
C ILE A 130 23.39 -16.43 -63.56
N ASN A 131 23.83 -16.33 -62.27
CA ASN A 131 23.16 -16.96 -61.14
C ASN A 131 22.03 -16.09 -60.56
N ASN A 132 21.92 -14.84 -61.01
CA ASN A 132 20.94 -13.88 -60.55
C ASN A 132 21.06 -13.60 -59.03
N ILE A 133 22.31 -13.33 -58.60
CA ILE A 133 22.68 -13.13 -57.21
C ILE A 133 23.17 -11.69 -56.99
N PHE A 134 22.61 -11.02 -55.98
CA PHE A 134 23.13 -9.72 -55.51
C PHE A 134 23.84 -9.89 -54.17
N LYS A 135 25.02 -9.33 -54.03
CA LYS A 135 25.73 -9.26 -52.75
C LYS A 135 26.05 -7.80 -52.46
N ALA A 136 25.41 -7.29 -51.47
CA ALA A 136 25.58 -5.93 -50.95
C ALA A 136 26.47 -5.94 -49.70
N LYS A 137 27.39 -4.98 -49.58
CA LYS A 137 28.36 -4.90 -48.49
C LYS A 137 28.46 -3.46 -48.00
N LYS A 138 28.62 -3.29 -46.68
CA LYS A 138 28.69 -2.03 -45.93
C LYS A 138 27.39 -1.23 -46.05
N ASP A 139 26.72 -1.06 -44.91
CA ASP A 139 25.44 -0.36 -44.77
C ASP A 139 24.40 -0.84 -45.81
N ALA A 140 24.32 -2.16 -45.99
CA ALA A 140 23.41 -2.75 -46.92
C ALA A 140 21.96 -2.71 -46.38
N ILE A 141 21.05 -2.25 -47.25
CA ILE A 141 19.62 -2.15 -46.97
C ILE A 141 18.85 -2.84 -48.10
N VAL A 142 17.95 -3.73 -47.75
CA VAL A 142 16.94 -4.28 -48.67
C VAL A 142 15.59 -3.78 -48.25
N ASN A 143 14.88 -3.15 -49.18
CA ASN A 143 13.52 -2.70 -48.97
C ASN A 143 12.57 -3.43 -49.90
N ASP A 144 11.65 -4.21 -49.31
CA ASP A 144 10.57 -4.91 -49.99
C ASP A 144 9.28 -4.09 -49.88
N LEU A 145 8.99 -3.33 -50.94
CA LEU A 145 7.82 -2.44 -50.98
C LEU A 145 6.49 -3.19 -50.94
N LYS A 146 6.45 -4.45 -51.42
CA LYS A 146 5.25 -5.27 -51.42
C LYS A 146 4.87 -5.79 -50.06
N LYS A 147 5.87 -6.00 -49.18
CA LYS A 147 5.72 -6.55 -47.85
C LYS A 147 5.95 -5.49 -46.76
N ASP A 148 6.17 -4.24 -47.15
CA ASP A 148 6.57 -3.15 -46.23
C ASP A 148 7.65 -3.59 -45.22
N THR A 149 8.72 -4.22 -45.78
CA THR A 149 9.79 -4.83 -44.96
C THR A 149 11.12 -4.22 -45.36
N THR A 150 11.83 -3.66 -44.41
CA THR A 150 13.18 -3.11 -44.58
C THR A 150 14.17 -3.89 -43.73
N ILE A 151 15.26 -4.37 -44.34
CA ILE A 151 16.32 -5.13 -43.66
C ILE A 151 17.64 -4.37 -43.78
N TYR A 152 18.27 -4.10 -42.66
CA TYR A 152 19.58 -3.47 -42.53
C TYR A 152 20.61 -4.48 -42.08
N ALA A 153 21.78 -4.56 -42.74
CA ALA A 153 22.88 -5.41 -42.30
C ALA A 153 24.21 -4.96 -42.93
N ASP A 154 25.33 -5.40 -42.37
CA ASP A 154 26.65 -5.13 -42.97
C ASP A 154 26.83 -5.83 -44.34
N LYS A 155 26.29 -7.05 -44.46
CA LYS A 155 26.30 -7.79 -45.71
C LYS A 155 24.96 -8.43 -45.95
N ILE A 156 24.47 -8.29 -47.18
CA ILE A 156 23.23 -8.90 -47.66
C ILE A 156 23.48 -9.64 -48.94
N THR A 157 23.03 -10.89 -49.04
CA THR A 157 22.99 -11.67 -50.26
C THR A 157 21.55 -11.96 -50.65
N TYR A 158 21.16 -11.54 -51.84
CA TYR A 158 19.84 -11.81 -52.38
C TYR A 158 19.94 -12.81 -53.54
N LEU A 159 19.42 -13.99 -53.38
CA LEU A 159 19.28 -15.04 -54.38
C LEU A 159 17.92 -14.85 -55.06
N LYS A 160 17.88 -14.05 -56.12
CA LYS A 160 16.64 -13.66 -56.80
C LYS A 160 15.85 -14.88 -57.32
N ASN A 161 16.49 -15.87 -57.95
CA ASN A 161 15.81 -17.06 -58.44
C ASN A 161 15.14 -17.90 -57.36
N LYS A 162 15.54 -17.75 -56.08
CA LYS A 162 14.98 -18.42 -54.93
C LYS A 162 14.12 -17.51 -54.08
N GLU A 163 13.99 -16.24 -54.47
CA GLU A 163 13.34 -15.20 -53.64
C GLU A 163 13.81 -15.18 -52.18
N LYS A 164 15.13 -15.42 -52.00
CA LYS A 164 15.73 -15.54 -50.68
C LYS A 164 16.79 -14.46 -50.45
N VAL A 165 16.58 -13.68 -49.38
CA VAL A 165 17.55 -12.76 -48.80
C VAL A 165 18.17 -13.39 -47.56
N PHE A 166 19.50 -13.33 -47.43
CA PHE A 166 20.14 -13.67 -46.18
C PHE A 166 21.24 -12.64 -45.84
N THR A 167 21.41 -12.42 -44.54
CA THR A 167 22.35 -11.44 -43.98
C THR A 167 23.52 -12.15 -43.29
N GLU A 168 24.65 -11.49 -43.21
CA GLU A 168 25.77 -11.90 -42.35
C GLU A 168 26.04 -10.84 -41.29
N GLY A 169 26.18 -11.26 -40.03
CA GLY A 169 26.40 -10.38 -38.88
C GLY A 169 25.13 -9.74 -38.37
N LYS A 170 25.27 -8.62 -37.66
CA LYS A 170 24.14 -7.89 -37.03
C LYS A 170 23.13 -7.46 -38.10
N THR A 171 21.88 -7.71 -37.81
CA THR A 171 20.77 -7.45 -38.72
C THR A 171 19.62 -6.81 -37.96
N GLU A 172 19.09 -5.73 -38.48
CA GLU A 172 17.84 -5.11 -38.05
C GLU A 172 16.81 -5.27 -39.18
N ALA A 173 15.60 -5.74 -38.85
CA ALA A 173 14.50 -5.79 -39.81
C ALA A 173 13.29 -5.03 -39.22
N LEU A 174 12.75 -4.10 -39.99
CA LEU A 174 11.55 -3.34 -39.69
C LEU A 174 10.42 -3.83 -40.59
N ILE A 175 9.34 -4.33 -40.01
CA ILE A 175 8.19 -4.91 -40.70
C ILE A 175 6.95 -4.08 -40.41
N GLU A 176 6.27 -3.61 -41.48
CA GLU A 176 5.06 -2.79 -41.45
C GLU A 176 5.19 -1.55 -40.54
N LYS A 177 6.40 -1.07 -40.26
CA LYS A 177 6.72 0.00 -39.32
C LYS A 177 6.19 -0.23 -37.89
N LYS A 178 5.74 -1.46 -37.59
CA LYS A 178 5.18 -1.87 -36.31
C LYS A 178 6.11 -2.75 -35.50
N TYR A 179 6.84 -3.65 -36.20
CA TYR A 179 7.66 -4.67 -35.56
C TYR A 179 9.12 -4.48 -35.91
N LYS A 180 9.96 -4.36 -34.87
CA LYS A 180 11.40 -4.19 -35.00
C LYS A 180 12.12 -5.45 -34.54
N PHE A 181 12.83 -6.12 -35.45
CA PHE A 181 13.60 -7.34 -35.23
C PHE A 181 15.09 -7.00 -35.16
N ASN A 182 15.78 -7.35 -34.12
CA ASN A 182 17.22 -7.29 -34.00
C ASN A 182 17.75 -8.71 -33.82
N SER A 183 18.65 -9.15 -34.71
CA SER A 183 19.20 -10.49 -34.73
C SER A 183 20.56 -10.55 -35.45
N GLU A 184 21.06 -11.74 -35.71
CA GLU A 184 22.23 -11.99 -36.53
C GLU A 184 21.91 -13.08 -37.54
N ASN A 185 22.54 -13.00 -38.73
CA ASN A 185 22.47 -14.02 -39.77
C ASN A 185 21.03 -14.42 -40.13
N VAL A 186 20.23 -13.43 -40.47
CA VAL A 186 18.80 -13.58 -40.76
C VAL A 186 18.61 -14.12 -42.19
N SER A 187 17.64 -15.01 -42.35
CA SER A 187 17.17 -15.47 -43.68
C SER A 187 15.73 -15.01 -43.89
N TYR A 188 15.44 -14.42 -45.02
CA TYR A 188 14.12 -13.96 -45.42
C TYR A 188 13.70 -14.62 -46.75
N PHE A 189 12.67 -15.44 -46.75
CA PHE A 189 12.04 -16.03 -47.92
C PHE A 189 10.84 -15.15 -48.33
N ARG A 190 11.07 -14.34 -49.36
CA ARG A 190 10.09 -13.34 -49.77
C ARG A 190 8.80 -13.94 -50.33
N ASN A 191 8.86 -15.04 -51.04
CA ASN A 191 7.71 -15.72 -51.66
C ASN A 191 6.67 -16.18 -50.64
N ILE A 192 7.12 -16.72 -49.50
CA ILE A 192 6.26 -17.22 -48.43
C ILE A 192 6.14 -16.23 -47.27
N GLY A 193 6.99 -15.19 -47.20
CA GLY A 193 7.01 -14.19 -46.16
C GLY A 193 7.66 -14.67 -44.86
N ASP A 194 8.56 -15.66 -44.91
CA ASP A 194 9.20 -16.21 -43.70
C ASP A 194 10.53 -15.52 -43.41
N LEU A 195 10.63 -14.90 -42.27
CA LEU A 195 11.85 -14.32 -41.70
C LEU A 195 12.29 -15.17 -40.51
N PHE A 196 13.55 -15.64 -40.50
CA PHE A 196 14.02 -16.47 -39.39
C PHE A 196 15.50 -16.28 -39.07
N SER A 197 15.87 -16.58 -37.84
CA SER A 197 17.27 -16.71 -37.41
C SER A 197 17.40 -17.80 -36.33
N GLN A 198 18.58 -18.43 -36.31
CA GLN A 198 18.98 -19.39 -35.28
C GLN A 198 19.80 -18.74 -34.15
N ASN A 199 20.00 -17.43 -34.20
CA ASN A 199 20.78 -16.66 -33.23
C ASN A 199 19.87 -15.93 -32.28
N LYS A 200 20.45 -15.49 -31.14
CA LYS A 200 19.72 -14.66 -30.16
C LYS A 200 19.14 -13.44 -30.83
N SER A 201 17.88 -13.20 -30.56
CA SER A 201 17.09 -12.17 -31.21
C SER A 201 16.27 -11.37 -30.19
N SER A 202 16.02 -10.12 -30.52
CA SER A 202 15.10 -9.25 -29.79
C SER A 202 14.07 -8.70 -30.78
N ILE A 203 12.80 -8.79 -30.41
CA ILE A 203 11.70 -8.28 -31.23
C ILE A 203 10.92 -7.30 -30.36
N GLU A 204 10.63 -6.14 -30.90
CA GLU A 204 9.80 -5.12 -30.27
C GLU A 204 8.52 -4.98 -31.07
N ASP A 205 7.37 -5.02 -30.38
CA ASP A 205 6.06 -4.84 -31.00
C ASP A 205 5.54 -3.39 -30.88
N ASP A 206 4.40 -3.11 -31.49
CA ASP A 206 3.75 -1.80 -31.49
C ASP A 206 3.22 -1.32 -30.13
N ASN A 207 3.18 -2.20 -29.13
CA ASN A 207 2.79 -1.89 -27.75
C ASN A 207 4.00 -1.73 -26.81
N GLY A 208 5.22 -1.70 -27.34
CA GLY A 208 6.45 -1.60 -26.56
C GLY A 208 6.83 -2.89 -25.82
N ASN A 209 6.23 -4.05 -26.14
CA ASN A 209 6.65 -5.31 -25.55
C ASN A 209 7.92 -5.81 -26.23
N ILE A 210 8.85 -6.33 -25.45
CA ILE A 210 10.14 -6.83 -25.94
C ILE A 210 10.18 -8.36 -25.79
N TYR A 211 10.33 -9.06 -26.92
CA TYR A 211 10.48 -10.52 -27.00
C TYR A 211 11.96 -10.85 -27.22
N LYS A 212 12.59 -11.50 -26.26
CA LYS A 212 13.96 -12.04 -26.37
C LYS A 212 13.89 -13.54 -26.60
N LEU A 213 14.61 -14.04 -27.61
CA LEU A 213 14.52 -15.44 -28.04
C LEU A 213 15.93 -15.95 -28.40
N ASP A 214 16.17 -17.26 -28.21
CA ASP A 214 17.41 -17.89 -28.72
C ASP A 214 17.35 -18.12 -30.25
N SER A 215 16.15 -18.32 -30.79
CA SER A 215 15.90 -18.46 -32.24
C SER A 215 14.44 -18.10 -32.52
N PHE A 216 14.19 -17.62 -33.73
CA PHE A 216 12.84 -17.30 -34.16
C PHE A 216 12.56 -17.69 -35.64
N SER A 217 11.29 -17.83 -35.97
CA SER A 217 10.72 -17.80 -37.31
C SER A 217 9.44 -16.97 -37.25
N TYR A 218 9.38 -15.94 -38.07
CA TYR A 218 8.23 -15.03 -38.18
C TYR A 218 7.67 -15.08 -39.59
N ASN A 219 6.39 -15.39 -39.73
CA ASN A 219 5.69 -15.30 -40.99
C ASN A 219 4.96 -13.97 -41.12
N ILE A 220 5.43 -13.11 -42.03
CA ILE A 220 4.92 -11.76 -42.24
C ILE A 220 3.46 -11.78 -42.70
N ASN A 221 3.07 -12.73 -43.55
CA ASN A 221 1.71 -12.80 -44.11
C ASN A 221 0.66 -13.21 -43.08
N GLN A 222 1.06 -13.98 -42.05
CA GLN A 222 0.19 -14.52 -41.00
C GLN A 222 0.38 -13.81 -39.66
N GLU A 223 1.40 -12.97 -39.55
CA GLU A 223 1.85 -12.31 -38.33
C GLU A 223 2.12 -13.29 -37.17
N ILE A 224 2.63 -14.51 -37.52
CA ILE A 224 2.89 -15.57 -36.55
C ILE A 224 4.39 -15.66 -36.26
N LEU A 225 4.75 -15.41 -34.99
CA LEU A 225 6.07 -15.63 -34.44
C LEU A 225 6.16 -16.99 -33.77
N LYS A 226 7.16 -17.78 -34.15
CA LYS A 226 7.57 -19.02 -33.47
C LYS A 226 8.93 -18.81 -32.86
N GLY A 227 9.11 -19.23 -31.60
CA GLY A 227 10.38 -19.03 -30.89
C GLY A 227 10.73 -20.11 -29.90
N LYS A 228 12.01 -20.16 -29.52
CA LYS A 228 12.55 -21.01 -28.46
C LYS A 228 13.20 -20.17 -27.37
N LYS A 229 13.08 -20.61 -26.11
CA LYS A 229 13.56 -19.92 -24.89
C LYS A 229 13.17 -18.44 -24.91
N ILE A 230 11.89 -18.21 -24.92
CA ILE A 230 11.30 -16.89 -25.08
C ILE A 230 11.20 -16.21 -23.73
N GLU A 231 11.69 -14.98 -23.61
CA GLU A 231 11.42 -14.04 -22.54
C GLU A 231 10.65 -12.86 -23.13
N VAL A 232 9.47 -12.57 -22.60
CA VAL A 232 8.68 -11.40 -22.97
C VAL A 232 8.67 -10.42 -21.82
N LEU A 233 9.09 -9.18 -22.07
CA LEU A 233 8.96 -8.05 -21.17
C LEU A 233 7.76 -7.23 -21.64
N ALA A 234 6.71 -7.18 -20.84
CA ALA A 234 5.49 -6.45 -21.15
C ALA A 234 5.38 -5.20 -20.27
N LYS A 235 4.68 -4.16 -20.75
CA LYS A 235 4.45 -2.90 -20.07
C LYS A 235 5.74 -2.14 -19.69
N VAL A 236 6.73 -2.20 -20.55
CA VAL A 236 8.03 -1.54 -20.32
C VAL A 236 7.88 -0.04 -20.18
N ASP A 237 7.01 0.56 -20.99
CA ASP A 237 6.75 2.01 -20.98
C ASP A 237 6.07 2.53 -19.70
N GLU A 238 5.38 1.64 -18.95
CA GLU A 238 4.70 1.99 -17.70
C GLU A 238 5.61 1.86 -16.46
N ASN A 239 6.88 1.48 -16.61
CA ASN A 239 7.79 1.12 -15.50
C ASN A 239 7.27 0.00 -14.57
N LYS A 240 6.31 -0.81 -15.05
CA LYS A 240 5.69 -1.95 -14.36
C LYS A 240 5.88 -3.22 -15.15
N ILE A 241 7.11 -3.68 -15.24
CA ILE A 241 7.51 -4.76 -16.16
C ILE A 241 7.01 -6.11 -15.65
N ASP A 242 6.12 -6.72 -16.42
CA ASP A 242 5.75 -8.12 -16.26
C ASP A 242 6.65 -9.00 -17.14
N GLN A 243 7.15 -10.10 -16.61
CA GLN A 243 8.07 -11.01 -17.29
C GLN A 243 7.40 -12.36 -17.55
N TYR A 244 7.43 -12.79 -18.81
CA TYR A 244 6.91 -14.09 -19.24
C TYR A 244 8.03 -14.91 -19.83
N PHE A 245 8.18 -16.16 -19.39
CA PHE A 245 9.19 -17.09 -19.89
C PHE A 245 8.51 -18.34 -20.44
N PHE A 246 8.95 -18.77 -21.61
CA PHE A 246 8.45 -19.94 -22.29
C PHE A 246 9.59 -20.76 -22.88
N SER A 247 9.50 -22.08 -22.84
CA SER A 247 10.50 -22.92 -23.54
C SER A 247 10.36 -22.86 -25.06
N GLU A 248 9.12 -22.85 -25.52
CA GLU A 248 8.72 -22.72 -26.91
C GLU A 248 7.36 -22.03 -26.98
N GLY A 249 7.12 -21.28 -28.05
CA GLY A 249 5.83 -20.60 -28.21
C GLY A 249 5.52 -20.20 -29.65
N PHE A 250 4.22 -20.03 -29.88
CA PHE A 250 3.63 -19.46 -31.09
C PHE A 250 2.83 -18.24 -30.65
N PHE A 251 3.14 -17.10 -31.23
CA PHE A 251 2.48 -15.85 -30.98
C PHE A 251 1.88 -15.33 -32.26
N ASN A 252 0.59 -15.13 -32.29
CA ASN A 252 -0.10 -14.48 -33.38
C ASN A 252 -0.29 -13.01 -33.00
N PHE A 253 0.40 -12.11 -33.69
CA PHE A 253 0.36 -10.67 -33.38
C PHE A 253 -0.92 -10.02 -33.91
N ALA A 254 -1.54 -10.56 -34.96
CA ALA A 254 -2.77 -10.04 -35.52
C ALA A 254 -3.97 -10.17 -34.56
N ASP A 255 -4.14 -11.31 -33.90
CA ASP A 255 -5.22 -11.57 -32.94
C ASP A 255 -4.74 -11.55 -31.49
N LYS A 256 -3.52 -11.11 -31.22
CA LYS A 256 -2.90 -10.99 -29.89
C LYS A 256 -2.99 -12.28 -29.07
N SER A 257 -2.87 -13.41 -29.70
CA SER A 257 -2.96 -14.72 -29.07
C SER A 257 -1.63 -15.44 -29.01
N HIS A 258 -1.48 -16.35 -28.05
CA HIS A 258 -0.32 -17.23 -28.00
C HIS A 258 -0.63 -18.61 -27.43
N ILE A 259 0.17 -19.58 -27.86
CA ILE A 259 0.24 -20.93 -27.27
C ILE A 259 1.71 -21.20 -26.96
N ALA A 260 2.00 -21.58 -25.71
CA ALA A 260 3.38 -21.80 -25.28
C ALA A 260 3.51 -22.97 -24.31
N LYS A 261 4.72 -23.51 -24.19
CA LYS A 261 5.08 -24.61 -23.27
C LYS A 261 5.98 -24.12 -22.15
N LYS A 262 5.92 -24.80 -21.01
CA LYS A 262 6.71 -24.52 -19.79
C LYS A 262 6.67 -23.02 -19.44
N THR A 263 5.47 -22.55 -19.22
CA THR A 263 5.17 -21.16 -18.93
C THR A 263 5.60 -20.79 -17.53
N LYS A 264 6.32 -19.67 -17.38
CA LYS A 264 6.59 -19.00 -16.11
C LYS A 264 6.26 -17.53 -16.26
N ILE A 265 5.38 -17.03 -15.43
CA ILE A 265 4.97 -15.63 -15.41
C ILE A 265 5.44 -15.04 -14.08
N LYS A 266 6.10 -13.90 -14.14
CA LYS A 266 6.43 -13.05 -12.98
C LYS A 266 5.79 -11.70 -13.23
N THR A 267 4.89 -11.30 -12.36
CA THR A 267 4.33 -9.96 -12.40
C THR A 267 5.24 -8.99 -11.64
N HIS A 268 5.08 -7.70 -11.87
CA HIS A 268 5.84 -6.69 -11.12
C HIS A 268 5.54 -6.79 -9.60
N LYS A 269 6.52 -6.46 -8.77
CA LYS A 269 6.50 -6.74 -7.33
C LYS A 269 5.36 -6.07 -6.57
N ASP A 270 4.98 -4.86 -6.97
CA ASP A 270 3.93 -4.08 -6.29
C ASP A 270 2.52 -4.32 -6.85
N VAL A 271 2.31 -5.36 -7.65
CA VAL A 271 1.01 -5.70 -8.23
C VAL A 271 -0.09 -5.88 -7.16
N PHE A 272 0.27 -6.35 -5.97
CA PHE A 272 -0.62 -6.49 -4.82
C PHE A 272 -0.42 -5.41 -3.74
N GLY A 273 0.31 -4.32 -4.05
CA GLY A 273 0.54 -3.20 -3.13
C GLY A 273 1.70 -3.38 -2.15
N ASP A 274 2.43 -4.50 -2.20
CA ASP A 274 3.60 -4.75 -1.35
C ASP A 274 4.81 -5.15 -2.21
N LYS A 275 5.83 -4.30 -2.26
CA LYS A 275 7.09 -4.51 -2.99
C LYS A 275 7.93 -5.69 -2.46
N LYS A 276 7.60 -6.23 -1.29
CA LYS A 276 8.30 -7.37 -0.70
C LYS A 276 7.87 -8.71 -1.32
N GLN A 277 6.81 -8.74 -2.11
CA GLN A 277 6.28 -9.95 -2.74
C GLN A 277 6.88 -10.21 -4.12
N ASP A 278 6.89 -11.50 -4.55
CA ASP A 278 7.29 -11.95 -5.87
C ASP A 278 6.19 -12.83 -6.50
N PRO A 279 5.06 -12.27 -6.93
CA PRO A 279 3.96 -13.04 -7.49
C PRO A 279 4.36 -13.74 -8.77
N ARG A 280 4.12 -15.05 -8.83
CA ARG A 280 4.51 -15.86 -9.98
C ARG A 280 3.62 -17.06 -10.21
N ILE A 281 3.52 -17.44 -11.49
CA ILE A 281 2.78 -18.62 -11.95
C ILE A 281 3.72 -19.49 -12.76
N TYR A 282 3.73 -20.77 -12.48
CA TYR A 282 4.38 -21.80 -13.30
C TYR A 282 3.33 -22.72 -13.88
N GLY A 283 3.47 -23.12 -15.13
CA GLY A 283 2.56 -24.08 -15.76
C GLY A 283 3.22 -24.94 -16.84
N SER A 284 2.60 -26.06 -17.18
CA SER A 284 3.11 -26.95 -18.24
C SER A 284 2.90 -26.35 -19.63
N SER A 285 1.83 -25.59 -19.81
CA SER A 285 1.50 -24.87 -21.04
C SER A 285 0.61 -23.68 -20.75
N SER A 286 0.61 -22.73 -21.69
CA SER A 286 -0.32 -21.59 -21.66
C SER A 286 -0.96 -21.38 -23.03
N PHE A 287 -2.18 -20.89 -22.99
CA PHE A 287 -2.91 -20.32 -24.12
C PHE A 287 -3.44 -18.94 -23.68
N SER A 288 -3.29 -17.93 -24.52
CA SER A 288 -3.85 -16.60 -24.27
C SER A 288 -4.50 -16.07 -25.53
N ASP A 289 -5.61 -15.40 -25.35
CA ASP A 289 -6.30 -14.60 -26.36
C ASP A 289 -6.71 -13.24 -25.74
N GLU A 290 -7.43 -12.43 -26.48
CA GLU A 290 -7.91 -11.12 -25.96
C GLU A 290 -8.82 -11.25 -24.73
N LYS A 291 -9.53 -12.37 -24.59
CA LYS A 291 -10.55 -12.57 -23.54
C LYS A 291 -10.01 -13.26 -22.30
N LYS A 292 -9.06 -14.17 -22.47
CA LYS A 292 -8.57 -15.01 -21.37
C LYS A 292 -7.15 -15.50 -21.58
N THR A 293 -6.48 -15.77 -20.47
CA THR A 293 -5.22 -16.55 -20.43
C THR A 293 -5.48 -17.83 -19.64
N VAL A 294 -5.11 -18.96 -20.20
CA VAL A 294 -5.30 -20.28 -19.60
C VAL A 294 -3.96 -20.95 -19.41
N ILE A 295 -3.65 -21.37 -18.18
CA ILE A 295 -2.41 -22.04 -17.81
C ILE A 295 -2.76 -23.42 -17.25
N SER A 296 -2.19 -24.48 -17.82
CA SER A 296 -2.46 -25.86 -17.44
C SER A 296 -1.42 -26.37 -16.43
N ASN A 297 -1.85 -27.25 -15.52
CA ASN A 297 -1.03 -27.81 -14.43
C ASN A 297 -0.20 -26.72 -13.75
N ALA A 298 -0.89 -25.71 -13.25
CA ALA A 298 -0.27 -24.49 -12.80
C ALA A 298 -0.07 -24.44 -11.28
N ILE A 299 0.97 -23.72 -10.87
CA ILE A 299 1.26 -23.39 -9.46
C ILE A 299 1.39 -21.89 -9.37
N PHE A 300 0.62 -21.30 -8.47
CA PHE A 300 0.67 -19.87 -8.12
C PHE A 300 1.17 -19.65 -6.71
N THR A 301 2.00 -18.64 -6.50
CA THR A 301 2.39 -18.12 -5.19
C THR A 301 2.78 -16.64 -5.32
N SER A 302 2.60 -15.86 -4.23
CA SER A 302 3.09 -14.47 -4.12
C SER A 302 4.35 -14.34 -3.26
N CYS A 303 4.80 -15.43 -2.64
CA CYS A 303 5.92 -15.41 -1.70
C CYS A 303 7.25 -15.09 -2.37
N LYS A 304 8.20 -14.50 -1.63
CA LYS A 304 9.56 -14.22 -2.13
C LYS A 304 10.21 -15.45 -2.75
N LEU A 305 11.09 -15.20 -3.72
CA LEU A 305 11.79 -16.25 -4.47
C LEU A 305 12.95 -16.88 -3.68
N ASN A 306 13.32 -16.36 -2.51
CA ASN A 306 14.54 -16.71 -1.79
C ASN A 306 14.57 -18.17 -1.29
N ASP A 307 13.42 -18.83 -1.18
CA ASP A 307 13.31 -20.19 -0.67
C ASP A 307 12.84 -21.16 -1.74
N ASN A 308 13.41 -22.37 -1.75
CA ASN A 308 13.01 -23.45 -2.66
C ASN A 308 11.56 -23.91 -2.41
N CYS A 309 11.01 -23.64 -1.22
CA CYS A 309 9.65 -24.00 -0.82
C CYS A 309 8.92 -22.74 -0.34
N PRO A 310 8.00 -22.18 -1.13
CA PRO A 310 7.24 -21.01 -0.69
C PRO A 310 6.34 -21.37 0.50
N PRO A 311 6.16 -20.48 1.49
CA PRO A 311 5.28 -20.69 2.64
C PRO A 311 3.88 -21.12 2.26
N TRP A 312 3.36 -20.64 1.11
CA TRP A 312 2.13 -21.17 0.54
C TRP A 312 2.18 -21.19 -0.99
N SER A 313 1.44 -22.12 -1.57
CA SER A 313 1.21 -22.20 -3.01
C SER A 313 -0.17 -22.80 -3.31
N ILE A 314 -0.74 -22.44 -4.45
CA ILE A 314 -1.94 -23.07 -5.00
C ILE A 314 -1.53 -23.85 -6.24
N LYS A 315 -1.63 -25.17 -6.18
CA LYS A 315 -1.48 -26.05 -7.34
C LYS A 315 -2.87 -26.33 -7.92
N ALA A 316 -3.06 -26.05 -9.20
CA ALA A 316 -4.33 -26.25 -9.90
C ALA A 316 -4.15 -27.02 -11.21
N GLU A 317 -5.13 -27.81 -11.59
CA GLU A 317 -5.19 -28.43 -12.91
C GLU A 317 -5.18 -27.36 -14.00
N LYS A 318 -5.91 -26.26 -13.75
CA LYS A 318 -6.05 -25.14 -14.67
C LYS A 318 -6.22 -23.84 -13.92
N ILE A 319 -5.44 -22.82 -14.29
CA ILE A 319 -5.64 -21.43 -13.90
C ILE A 319 -6.12 -20.66 -15.13
N THR A 320 -7.23 -19.96 -15.01
CA THR A 320 -7.77 -19.10 -16.06
C THR A 320 -7.82 -17.67 -15.56
N HIS A 321 -7.12 -16.78 -16.22
CA HIS A 321 -7.28 -15.35 -16.05
C HIS A 321 -8.33 -14.88 -17.06
N ASP A 322 -9.51 -14.55 -16.59
CA ASP A 322 -10.59 -13.92 -17.36
C ASP A 322 -10.33 -12.42 -17.42
N LYS A 323 -9.88 -11.94 -18.58
CA LYS A 323 -9.49 -10.53 -18.77
C LYS A 323 -10.71 -9.58 -18.83
N ILE A 324 -11.87 -10.10 -19.22
CA ILE A 324 -13.11 -9.33 -19.31
C ILE A 324 -13.68 -9.10 -17.92
N ASN A 325 -13.83 -10.18 -17.15
CA ASN A 325 -14.35 -10.12 -15.80
C ASN A 325 -13.27 -9.78 -14.77
N GLN A 326 -12.00 -9.74 -15.15
CA GLN A 326 -10.85 -9.50 -14.29
C GLN A 326 -10.78 -10.50 -13.13
N ASP A 327 -10.91 -11.80 -13.44
CA ASP A 327 -10.91 -12.90 -12.49
C ASP A 327 -9.77 -13.89 -12.71
N MET A 328 -9.17 -14.33 -11.62
CA MET A 328 -8.30 -15.50 -11.59
C MET A 328 -9.10 -16.72 -11.11
N ILE A 329 -9.38 -17.64 -12.00
CA ILE A 329 -10.23 -18.82 -11.75
C ILE A 329 -9.36 -20.08 -11.72
N TYR A 330 -9.44 -20.83 -10.64
CA TYR A 330 -8.71 -22.07 -10.40
C TYR A 330 -9.66 -23.26 -10.45
N LYS A 331 -9.28 -24.28 -11.20
CA LYS A 331 -10.02 -25.55 -11.29
C LYS A 331 -9.20 -26.67 -10.66
N ASN A 332 -9.83 -27.50 -9.80
CA ASN A 332 -9.20 -28.57 -9.04
C ASN A 332 -7.95 -28.08 -8.33
N ALA A 333 -8.14 -27.06 -7.47
CA ALA A 333 -7.06 -26.36 -6.78
C ALA A 333 -6.76 -27.02 -5.43
N ILE A 334 -5.48 -27.16 -5.11
CA ILE A 334 -4.98 -27.64 -3.83
C ILE A 334 -4.13 -26.52 -3.24
N LEU A 335 -4.57 -25.98 -2.10
CA LEU A 335 -3.77 -25.09 -1.29
C LEU A 335 -2.73 -25.92 -0.54
N LYS A 336 -1.47 -25.51 -0.64
CA LYS A 336 -0.34 -26.09 0.09
C LYS A 336 0.28 -25.05 1.00
N ILE A 337 0.63 -25.47 2.20
CA ILE A 337 1.43 -24.69 3.15
C ILE A 337 2.72 -25.49 3.37
N TYR A 338 3.89 -24.89 3.05
CA TYR A 338 5.19 -25.57 3.04
C TYR A 338 5.12 -26.95 2.34
N ASP A 339 4.54 -26.97 1.14
CA ASP A 339 4.28 -28.17 0.31
C ASP A 339 3.31 -29.22 0.89
N VAL A 340 2.82 -29.03 2.11
CA VAL A 340 1.79 -29.91 2.71
C VAL A 340 0.41 -29.50 2.14
N PRO A 341 -0.35 -30.42 1.51
CA PRO A 341 -1.70 -30.10 1.03
C PRO A 341 -2.65 -29.92 2.23
N VAL A 342 -3.29 -28.75 2.30
CA VAL A 342 -4.15 -28.36 3.43
C VAL A 342 -5.62 -28.32 3.04
N LEU A 343 -5.94 -27.75 1.86
CA LEU A 343 -7.32 -27.58 1.40
C LEU A 343 -7.43 -27.90 -0.08
N TYR A 344 -8.56 -28.52 -0.47
CA TYR A 344 -8.94 -28.78 -1.86
C TYR A 344 -10.18 -27.97 -2.23
N PHE A 345 -10.12 -27.29 -3.38
CA PHE A 345 -11.23 -26.55 -3.96
C PHE A 345 -11.51 -27.07 -5.37
N PRO A 346 -12.70 -27.63 -5.64
CA PRO A 346 -13.09 -28.01 -7.00
C PRO A 346 -13.07 -26.83 -7.96
N LYS A 347 -13.51 -25.67 -7.48
CA LYS A 347 -13.42 -24.37 -8.17
C LYS A 347 -13.21 -23.28 -7.13
N PHE A 348 -12.21 -22.44 -7.37
CA PHE A 348 -11.90 -21.28 -6.55
C PHE A 348 -11.64 -20.10 -7.48
N PHE A 349 -11.94 -18.90 -7.07
CA PHE A 349 -11.62 -17.70 -7.82
C PHE A 349 -11.31 -16.54 -6.88
N HIS A 350 -10.49 -15.64 -7.32
CA HIS A 350 -10.24 -14.34 -6.69
C HIS A 350 -10.11 -13.27 -7.79
N PRO A 351 -10.34 -12.00 -7.46
CA PRO A 351 -10.15 -10.92 -8.43
C PRO A 351 -8.69 -10.81 -8.87
N ASP A 352 -8.53 -10.30 -10.09
CA ASP A 352 -7.23 -9.87 -10.60
C ASP A 352 -6.65 -8.77 -9.68
N PRO A 353 -5.32 -8.71 -9.48
CA PRO A 353 -4.69 -7.68 -8.65
C PRO A 353 -4.99 -6.23 -9.05
N SER A 354 -5.32 -5.97 -10.30
CA SER A 354 -5.70 -4.64 -10.78
C SER A 354 -7.06 -4.16 -10.26
N VAL A 355 -7.89 -5.07 -9.73
CA VAL A 355 -9.23 -4.77 -9.25
C VAL A 355 -9.19 -4.29 -7.80
N LYS A 356 -9.43 -3.02 -7.58
CA LYS A 356 -9.42 -2.41 -6.24
C LYS A 356 -10.56 -2.87 -5.33
N ARG A 357 -11.75 -3.20 -5.88
CA ARG A 357 -12.94 -3.60 -5.12
C ARG A 357 -13.74 -4.63 -5.89
N ARG A 358 -13.98 -5.80 -5.31
CA ARG A 358 -14.76 -6.86 -5.94
C ARG A 358 -15.52 -7.73 -4.95
N ASN A 359 -16.64 -8.29 -5.42
CA ASN A 359 -17.41 -9.26 -4.67
C ASN A 359 -16.61 -10.54 -4.42
N GLY A 360 -16.66 -11.05 -3.19
CA GLY A 360 -15.98 -12.28 -2.85
C GLY A 360 -15.96 -12.58 -1.36
N PHE A 361 -15.56 -13.80 -1.01
CA PHE A 361 -15.32 -14.18 0.37
C PHE A 361 -14.06 -13.50 0.90
N LEU A 362 -14.16 -12.95 2.11
CA LEU A 362 -13.02 -12.44 2.85
C LEU A 362 -12.42 -13.56 3.71
N GLN A 363 -11.42 -13.22 4.50
CA GLN A 363 -10.70 -14.17 5.34
C GLN A 363 -11.64 -14.90 6.30
N PRO A 364 -11.75 -16.23 6.22
CA PRO A 364 -12.47 -17.02 7.22
C PRO A 364 -11.65 -17.12 8.51
N GLN A 365 -12.38 -17.21 9.66
CA GLN A 365 -11.75 -17.39 10.97
C GLN A 365 -12.40 -18.58 11.67
N PHE A 366 -11.58 -19.39 12.33
CA PHE A 366 -12.02 -20.46 13.19
C PHE A 366 -11.85 -20.03 14.64
N ASN A 367 -12.92 -20.09 15.41
CA ASN A 367 -12.92 -19.75 16.83
C ASN A 367 -13.40 -20.95 17.65
N ASN A 368 -12.80 -21.12 18.81
CA ASN A 368 -13.26 -22.10 19.79
C ASN A 368 -13.40 -21.41 21.16
N SER A 369 -14.61 -21.39 21.67
CA SER A 369 -14.98 -20.74 22.92
C SER A 369 -15.66 -21.73 23.85
N GLU A 370 -15.32 -21.70 25.13
CA GLU A 370 -16.01 -22.52 26.12
C GLU A 370 -17.50 -22.15 26.28
N THR A 371 -17.80 -20.87 26.09
CA THR A 371 -19.18 -20.35 26.19
C THR A 371 -20.00 -20.64 24.93
N LEU A 372 -19.40 -20.45 23.73
CA LEU A 372 -20.10 -20.53 22.44
C LEU A 372 -19.73 -21.79 21.63
N GLY A 373 -18.69 -22.54 22.03
CA GLY A 373 -18.14 -23.67 21.31
C GLY A 373 -17.33 -23.30 20.07
N SER A 374 -17.06 -24.29 19.24
CA SER A 374 -16.37 -24.09 17.99
C SER A 374 -17.25 -23.33 17.01
N SER A 375 -16.67 -22.36 16.31
CA SER A 375 -17.39 -21.58 15.28
C SER A 375 -16.49 -21.25 14.10
N LEU A 376 -17.12 -21.13 12.94
CA LEU A 376 -16.50 -20.73 11.69
C LEU A 376 -17.14 -19.43 11.21
N TYR A 377 -16.35 -18.37 11.15
CA TYR A 377 -16.73 -17.09 10.62
C TYR A 377 -16.37 -17.02 9.13
N ILE A 378 -17.33 -16.68 8.28
CA ILE A 378 -17.17 -16.63 6.82
C ILE A 378 -17.78 -15.32 6.31
N PRO A 379 -16.99 -14.27 6.14
CA PRO A 379 -17.50 -13.02 5.60
C PRO A 379 -17.52 -13.03 4.06
N TYR A 380 -18.55 -12.40 3.49
CA TYR A 380 -18.71 -12.19 2.06
C TYR A 380 -18.91 -10.71 1.74
N PHE A 381 -17.99 -10.16 0.98
CA PHE A 381 -18.01 -8.77 0.56
C PHE A 381 -18.74 -8.61 -0.76
N LYS A 382 -19.62 -7.60 -0.84
CA LYS A 382 -20.39 -7.26 -2.04
C LYS A 382 -20.33 -5.76 -2.31
N THR A 383 -19.83 -5.39 -3.48
CA THR A 383 -19.92 -4.01 -3.99
C THR A 383 -21.35 -3.72 -4.44
N LEU A 384 -21.89 -2.60 -4.02
CA LEU A 384 -23.21 -2.11 -4.44
C LEU A 384 -23.10 -0.90 -5.40
N GLY A 385 -21.88 -0.37 -5.57
CA GLY A 385 -21.54 0.76 -6.40
C GLY A 385 -20.10 1.20 -6.17
N HIS A 386 -19.69 2.29 -6.77
CA HIS A 386 -18.35 2.85 -6.57
C HIS A 386 -18.15 3.40 -5.15
N ASP A 387 -19.22 3.88 -4.55
CA ASP A 387 -19.28 4.62 -3.29
C ASP A 387 -19.81 3.80 -2.11
N LYS A 388 -20.32 2.59 -2.34
CA LYS A 388 -20.98 1.79 -1.31
C LYS A 388 -20.73 0.29 -1.45
N ASP A 389 -20.73 -0.40 -0.33
CA ASP A 389 -20.59 -1.85 -0.25
C ASP A 389 -21.34 -2.45 0.96
N LEU A 390 -21.47 -3.76 0.95
CA LEU A 390 -22.10 -4.54 1.97
C LEU A 390 -21.25 -5.78 2.25
N THR A 391 -20.94 -6.01 3.50
CA THR A 391 -20.26 -7.25 3.92
C THR A 391 -21.22 -8.09 4.75
N PHE A 392 -21.59 -9.26 4.24
CA PHE A 392 -22.32 -10.27 5.01
C PHE A 392 -21.32 -11.08 5.81
N LYS A 393 -21.52 -11.15 7.12
CA LYS A 393 -20.63 -11.82 8.06
C LYS A 393 -21.39 -12.95 8.74
N ALA A 394 -21.26 -14.17 8.21
CA ALA A 394 -21.90 -15.35 8.78
C ALA A 394 -20.94 -16.04 9.76
N THR A 395 -21.38 -16.28 10.98
CA THR A 395 -20.70 -17.14 11.95
C THR A 395 -21.53 -18.39 12.19
N LEU A 396 -20.96 -19.55 11.84
CA LEU A 396 -21.59 -20.86 12.00
C LEU A 396 -21.01 -21.52 13.24
N PHE A 397 -21.86 -22.00 14.11
CA PHE A 397 -21.44 -22.70 15.36
C PHE A 397 -21.60 -24.21 15.22
N GLU A 398 -20.66 -24.94 15.82
CA GLU A 398 -20.82 -26.36 16.04
C GLU A 398 -22.01 -26.64 17.00
N LYS A 399 -22.53 -27.89 17.01
CA LYS A 399 -23.72 -28.27 17.76
C LYS A 399 -23.52 -28.08 19.28
N LEU A 400 -24.13 -27.03 19.85
CA LEU A 400 -24.02 -26.69 21.26
C LEU A 400 -25.28 -26.98 22.04
N LYS A 401 -25.12 -27.35 23.32
CA LYS A 401 -26.20 -27.49 24.28
C LYS A 401 -27.02 -26.20 24.52
N LYS A 402 -26.45 -25.03 24.17
CA LYS A 402 -27.03 -23.70 24.38
C LYS A 402 -27.93 -23.18 23.26
N PHE A 403 -27.92 -23.79 22.09
CA PHE A 403 -28.81 -23.39 20.96
C PHE A 403 -29.85 -24.45 20.68
N LYS A 404 -31.11 -24.10 20.74
CA LYS A 404 -32.20 -25.08 20.50
C LYS A 404 -32.40 -25.44 19.03
N LYS A 405 -32.26 -24.49 18.09
CA LYS A 405 -32.48 -24.69 16.66
C LYS A 405 -31.44 -24.04 15.72
N GLU A 406 -31.19 -22.77 15.89
CA GLU A 406 -30.32 -22.02 14.95
C GLU A 406 -28.89 -21.96 15.48
N LYS A 407 -27.91 -22.12 14.57
CA LYS A 407 -26.53 -22.30 14.89
C LYS A 407 -25.66 -21.29 14.18
N TYR A 408 -26.20 -20.08 13.94
CA TYR A 408 -25.48 -19.05 13.22
C TYR A 408 -25.86 -17.66 13.71
N ILE A 409 -24.88 -16.76 13.62
CA ILE A 409 -25.11 -15.32 13.67
C ILE A 409 -24.98 -14.78 12.27
N LEU A 410 -25.93 -13.97 11.86
CA LEU A 410 -25.86 -13.18 10.63
C LEU A 410 -25.59 -11.73 10.98
N GLN A 411 -24.47 -11.19 10.51
CA GLN A 411 -24.16 -9.79 10.57
C GLN A 411 -24.13 -9.20 9.16
N SER A 412 -24.47 -7.92 9.05
CA SER A 412 -24.41 -7.16 7.80
C SER A 412 -23.79 -5.81 8.08
N GLU A 413 -22.62 -5.58 7.53
CA GLU A 413 -21.93 -4.29 7.58
C GLU A 413 -22.15 -3.56 6.27
N PHE A 414 -22.82 -2.43 6.32
CA PHE A 414 -23.03 -1.53 5.18
C PHE A 414 -22.11 -0.32 5.30
N ARG A 415 -21.45 0.04 4.22
CA ARG A 415 -20.58 1.20 4.14
C ARG A 415 -20.94 2.05 2.92
N LYS A 416 -20.94 3.37 3.12
CA LYS A 416 -21.12 4.33 2.05
C LYS A 416 -20.18 5.50 2.25
N GLN A 417 -19.42 5.84 1.21
CA GLN A 417 -18.50 6.94 1.18
C GLN A 417 -18.89 7.91 0.07
N ASN A 418 -19.32 9.11 0.43
CA ASN A 418 -19.44 10.23 -0.50
C ASN A 418 -18.20 11.14 -0.38
N LYS A 419 -18.14 12.19 -1.19
CA LYS A 419 -17.04 13.17 -1.14
C LYS A 419 -16.89 13.79 0.25
N ASP A 420 -18.01 14.15 0.88
CA ASP A 420 -18.07 14.93 2.11
C ASP A 420 -18.79 14.20 3.26
N SER A 421 -19.12 12.93 3.08
CA SER A 421 -19.76 12.13 4.13
C SER A 421 -19.43 10.66 4.03
N TYR A 422 -19.42 9.98 5.17
CA TYR A 422 -19.38 8.53 5.20
C TYR A 422 -20.41 7.97 6.17
N LEU A 423 -20.82 6.74 5.93
CA LEU A 423 -21.70 5.96 6.78
C LEU A 423 -21.18 4.53 6.88
N ILE A 424 -21.06 4.06 8.10
CA ILE A 424 -20.88 2.63 8.39
C ILE A 424 -22.01 2.19 9.32
N ALA A 425 -22.68 1.09 8.98
CA ALA A 425 -23.70 0.48 9.82
C ALA A 425 -23.48 -1.02 9.90
N ASP A 426 -23.45 -1.58 11.10
CA ASP A 426 -23.34 -3.01 11.37
C ASP A 426 -24.57 -3.49 12.11
N LEU A 427 -25.29 -4.44 11.51
CA LEU A 427 -26.49 -5.05 12.06
C LEU A 427 -26.23 -6.54 12.28
N GLY A 428 -26.42 -7.02 13.50
CA GLY A 428 -26.30 -8.43 13.86
C GLY A 428 -27.61 -9.03 14.36
N ILE A 429 -27.93 -10.23 13.90
CA ILE A 429 -29.13 -10.96 14.27
C ILE A 429 -28.77 -12.39 14.68
N LEU A 430 -29.12 -12.74 15.89
CA LEU A 430 -29.09 -14.11 16.40
C LEU A 430 -30.47 -14.44 17.03
N ARG A 431 -31.04 -15.54 16.62
CA ARG A 431 -32.30 -16.06 17.19
C ARG A 431 -32.05 -17.22 18.13
N ASP A 432 -32.98 -17.42 19.06
CA ASP A 432 -33.01 -18.57 19.97
C ASP A 432 -31.79 -18.73 20.87
N TYR A 433 -31.17 -17.60 21.29
CA TYR A 433 -30.06 -17.59 22.24
C TYR A 433 -30.54 -17.86 23.66
N LYS A 434 -29.90 -18.83 24.33
CA LYS A 434 -30.17 -19.13 25.73
C LYS A 434 -28.98 -18.72 26.60
N ALA A 435 -29.16 -17.68 27.43
CA ALA A 435 -28.17 -17.30 28.41
C ALA A 435 -27.94 -18.40 29.45
N SER A 436 -26.75 -18.50 30.02
CA SER A 436 -26.35 -19.61 30.91
C SER A 436 -27.27 -19.76 32.13
N ASN A 437 -27.76 -18.65 32.66
CA ASN A 437 -28.52 -18.60 33.93
C ASN A 437 -30.01 -18.26 33.74
N ASP A 438 -30.49 -18.10 32.50
CA ASP A 438 -31.90 -17.81 32.20
C ASP A 438 -32.46 -18.91 31.31
N ASN A 439 -33.56 -19.53 31.77
CA ASN A 439 -34.26 -20.54 31.00
C ASN A 439 -35.04 -19.98 29.81
N LYS A 440 -35.12 -18.64 29.70
CA LYS A 440 -35.84 -17.98 28.61
C LYS A 440 -34.94 -17.88 27.36
N ILE A 441 -35.54 -18.24 26.23
CA ILE A 441 -34.92 -18.05 24.93
C ILE A 441 -35.09 -16.59 24.53
N LYS A 442 -34.01 -15.93 24.14
CA LYS A 442 -33.99 -14.51 23.74
C LYS A 442 -33.35 -14.37 22.37
N ASN A 443 -33.75 -13.34 21.67
CA ASN A 443 -32.95 -12.90 20.50
C ASN A 443 -31.78 -12.03 20.97
N ALA A 444 -30.63 -12.14 20.33
CA ALA A 444 -29.48 -11.33 20.61
C ALA A 444 -29.13 -10.54 19.33
N ASN A 445 -29.50 -9.27 19.32
CA ASN A 445 -29.33 -8.40 18.16
C ASN A 445 -28.51 -7.16 18.54
N HIS A 446 -27.81 -6.64 17.54
CA HIS A 446 -27.17 -5.31 17.66
C HIS A 446 -27.46 -4.43 16.45
N LEU A 447 -27.34 -3.14 16.64
CA LEU A 447 -27.26 -2.11 15.63
C LEU A 447 -26.16 -1.13 16.06
N PHE A 448 -25.10 -1.07 15.28
CA PHE A 448 -24.04 -0.07 15.43
C PHE A 448 -23.99 0.76 14.16
N LEU A 449 -23.87 2.07 14.31
CA LEU A 449 -23.84 3.00 13.19
C LEU A 449 -22.89 4.15 13.53
N ASP A 450 -22.12 4.55 12.57
CA ASP A 450 -21.30 5.74 12.58
C ASP A 450 -21.47 6.49 11.27
N PHE A 451 -21.90 7.74 11.40
CA PHE A 451 -22.14 8.65 10.28
C PHE A 451 -21.45 9.98 10.53
N THR A 452 -20.73 10.47 9.53
CA THR A 452 -20.12 11.79 9.56
C THR A 452 -20.38 12.50 8.24
N ALA A 453 -20.75 13.76 8.31
CA ALA A 453 -20.92 14.63 7.15
C ALA A 453 -20.24 15.98 7.37
N ASN A 454 -19.37 16.36 6.45
CA ASN A 454 -18.78 17.69 6.41
C ASN A 454 -19.69 18.62 5.60
N LEU A 455 -20.19 19.67 6.26
CA LEU A 455 -21.17 20.59 5.68
C LEU A 455 -20.53 21.71 4.86
N LYS A 456 -19.22 21.99 5.05
CA LYS A 456 -18.45 23.02 4.33
C LYS A 456 -19.14 24.37 4.35
N LEU A 457 -19.64 24.78 5.52
CA LEU A 457 -20.29 26.08 5.65
C LEU A 457 -19.26 27.20 5.47
N GLN A 458 -19.65 28.24 4.75
CA GLN A 458 -18.81 29.44 4.58
C GLN A 458 -18.54 30.07 5.95
N ASN A 459 -17.36 30.61 6.12
CA ASN A 459 -16.86 31.24 7.35
C ASN A 459 -16.48 30.28 8.50
N TYR A 460 -16.44 28.97 8.27
CA TYR A 460 -15.94 28.00 9.23
C TYR A 460 -14.86 27.15 8.58
N SER A 461 -13.78 26.90 9.32
CA SER A 461 -12.72 26.01 8.87
C SER A 461 -13.20 24.56 8.80
N GLU A 462 -14.03 24.18 9.79
CA GLU A 462 -14.68 22.89 9.83
C GLU A 462 -16.13 23.04 10.26
N SER A 463 -17.02 22.33 9.60
CA SER A 463 -18.42 22.25 10.00
C SER A 463 -18.97 20.88 9.65
N GLY A 464 -19.72 20.28 10.56
CA GLY A 464 -20.16 18.92 10.32
C GLY A 464 -21.30 18.44 11.22
N PHE A 465 -21.75 17.26 10.83
CA PHE A 465 -22.75 16.50 11.58
C PHE A 465 -22.23 15.09 11.78
N GLU A 466 -22.30 14.60 13.03
CA GLU A 466 -21.90 13.26 13.43
C GLU A 466 -23.09 12.55 14.08
N ALA A 467 -23.28 11.29 13.75
CA ALA A 467 -24.26 10.43 14.39
C ALA A 467 -23.63 9.07 14.72
N GLN A 468 -23.60 8.73 15.98
CA GLN A 468 -23.17 7.43 16.48
C GLN A 468 -24.37 6.76 17.16
N ILE A 469 -24.69 5.55 16.76
CA ILE A 469 -25.76 4.75 17.36
C ILE A 469 -25.19 3.42 17.79
N GLU A 470 -25.31 3.16 19.09
CA GLU A 470 -24.93 1.90 19.71
C GLU A 470 -26.15 1.29 20.38
N LYS A 471 -26.60 0.13 19.92
CA LYS A 471 -27.77 -0.54 20.52
C LYS A 471 -27.61 -2.05 20.50
N VAL A 472 -27.83 -2.67 21.66
CA VAL A 472 -28.01 -4.11 21.82
C VAL A 472 -29.33 -4.41 22.53
N ASN A 473 -29.88 -5.58 22.32
CA ASN A 473 -31.10 -5.99 23.01
C ASN A 473 -30.86 -6.96 24.17
N ASN A 474 -29.59 -7.25 24.47
CA ASN A 474 -29.21 -8.15 25.58
C ASN A 474 -28.01 -7.55 26.34
N ASP A 475 -28.08 -7.44 27.64
CA ASP A 475 -27.11 -6.77 28.50
C ASP A 475 -25.71 -7.40 28.48
N THR A 476 -25.62 -8.71 28.20
CA THR A 476 -24.35 -9.44 28.13
C THR A 476 -23.85 -9.63 26.70
N TYR A 477 -24.56 -9.08 25.70
CA TYR A 477 -24.28 -9.29 24.28
C TYR A 477 -22.83 -8.97 23.93
N LEU A 478 -22.37 -7.78 24.27
CA LEU A 478 -21.02 -7.31 23.92
C LEU A 478 -19.93 -8.20 24.53
N GLN A 479 -20.14 -8.65 25.77
CA GLN A 479 -19.18 -9.49 26.49
C GLN A 479 -19.15 -10.94 25.96
N VAL A 480 -20.33 -11.51 25.65
CA VAL A 480 -20.43 -12.89 25.14
C VAL A 480 -19.92 -13.02 23.70
N PHE A 481 -20.20 -12.02 22.86
CA PHE A 481 -19.86 -12.05 21.43
C PHE A 481 -18.65 -11.20 21.06
N GLN A 482 -17.92 -10.69 22.04
CA GLN A 482 -16.75 -9.81 21.87
C GLN A 482 -15.84 -10.29 20.72
N ASN A 483 -15.43 -11.55 20.75
CA ASN A 483 -14.49 -12.12 19.80
C ASN A 483 -15.02 -12.22 18.36
N ILE A 484 -16.34 -12.25 18.20
CA ILE A 484 -17.01 -12.24 16.89
C ILE A 484 -17.17 -10.80 16.40
N LEU A 485 -17.40 -9.87 17.31
CA LEU A 485 -17.64 -8.46 17.02
C LEU A 485 -16.35 -7.67 16.73
N THR A 486 -15.19 -8.19 17.10
CA THR A 486 -13.88 -7.52 16.88
C THR A 486 -13.62 -7.14 15.40
N GLN A 487 -14.30 -7.79 14.47
CA GLN A 487 -14.23 -7.47 13.04
C GLN A 487 -15.14 -6.32 12.61
N SER A 488 -15.92 -5.74 13.53
CA SER A 488 -16.78 -4.58 13.25
C SER A 488 -16.03 -3.28 13.56
N PRO A 489 -15.83 -2.37 12.59
CA PRO A 489 -15.15 -1.09 12.85
C PRO A 489 -15.95 -0.13 13.71
N VAL A 490 -17.25 -0.39 13.90
CA VAL A 490 -18.19 0.41 14.69
C VAL A 490 -18.65 -0.30 15.97
N MET A 491 -17.90 -1.29 16.42
CA MET A 491 -18.15 -1.94 17.70
C MET A 491 -17.98 -0.94 18.85
N PRO A 492 -18.87 -0.90 19.88
CA PRO A 492 -18.71 -0.08 21.06
C PRO A 492 -17.36 -0.29 21.75
N ASN A 493 -16.75 0.79 22.21
CA ASN A 493 -15.46 0.72 22.93
C ASN A 493 -15.60 0.06 24.32
N SER A 494 -16.78 0.18 24.93
CA SER A 494 -17.08 -0.41 26.23
C SER A 494 -17.94 -1.66 26.08
N LEU A 495 -17.59 -2.72 26.76
CA LEU A 495 -18.37 -3.95 26.79
C LEU A 495 -19.56 -3.89 27.77
N THR A 496 -19.59 -2.88 28.64
CA THR A 496 -20.58 -2.73 29.72
C THR A 496 -21.48 -1.49 29.57
N SER A 497 -21.19 -0.64 28.63
CA SER A 497 -21.95 0.57 28.33
C SER A 497 -22.00 0.91 26.88
N MET A 498 -23.04 1.58 26.46
CA MET A 498 -23.23 2.09 25.09
C MET A 498 -23.46 3.58 25.13
N ASN A 499 -22.98 4.27 24.10
CA ASN A 499 -23.11 5.69 23.93
C ASN A 499 -23.64 6.00 22.52
N SER A 500 -24.88 6.49 22.44
CA SER A 500 -25.43 6.96 21.17
C SER A 500 -25.54 8.48 21.21
N ASN A 501 -25.04 9.13 20.17
CA ASN A 501 -25.06 10.58 20.10
C ASN A 501 -25.37 11.08 18.67
N LEU A 502 -25.96 12.28 18.61
CA LEU A 502 -26.07 13.10 17.43
C LEU A 502 -25.41 14.44 17.75
N LYS A 503 -24.45 14.85 16.97
CA LYS A 503 -23.66 16.06 17.21
C LYS A 503 -23.58 16.89 15.94
N PHE A 504 -23.79 18.18 16.09
CA PHE A 504 -23.50 19.20 15.09
C PHE A 504 -22.36 20.07 15.61
N TYR A 505 -21.42 20.44 14.76
CA TYR A 505 -20.30 21.28 15.16
C TYR A 505 -19.90 22.30 14.10
N LEU A 506 -19.36 23.41 14.59
CA LEU A 506 -18.81 24.52 13.83
C LEU A 506 -17.50 24.95 14.48
N ASN A 507 -16.42 24.86 13.76
CA ASN A 507 -15.09 25.23 14.24
C ASN A 507 -14.46 26.30 13.36
N ASN A 508 -13.79 27.23 13.99
CA ASN A 508 -12.94 28.22 13.34
C ASN A 508 -11.67 28.38 14.22
N ASP A 509 -10.71 29.16 13.76
CA ASP A 509 -9.43 29.35 14.47
C ASP A 509 -9.64 29.93 15.87
N ASP A 510 -10.61 30.87 16.06
CA ASP A 510 -10.90 31.57 17.30
C ASP A 510 -12.11 31.04 18.05
N GLN A 511 -12.95 30.18 17.43
CA GLN A 511 -14.19 29.72 18.10
C GLN A 511 -14.58 28.32 17.70
N ASN A 512 -15.10 27.59 18.67
CA ASN A 512 -15.66 26.25 18.49
C ASN A 512 -17.07 26.19 19.08
N PHE A 513 -18.00 25.67 18.32
CA PHE A 513 -19.36 25.40 18.78
C PHE A 513 -19.77 24.00 18.47
N SER A 514 -20.30 23.31 19.44
CA SER A 514 -20.94 22.01 19.21
C SER A 514 -22.24 21.89 19.98
N THR A 515 -23.21 21.20 19.41
CA THR A 515 -24.48 20.91 20.07
C THR A 515 -24.99 19.53 19.66
N GLY A 516 -25.78 18.93 20.55
CA GLY A 516 -26.27 17.61 20.22
C GLY A 516 -27.19 17.00 21.27
N VAL A 517 -27.46 15.73 21.05
CA VAL A 517 -28.24 14.87 21.96
C VAL A 517 -27.48 13.58 22.18
N GLN A 518 -27.49 13.06 23.39
CA GLN A 518 -26.75 11.87 23.77
C GLN A 518 -27.61 10.96 24.65
N VAL A 519 -27.46 9.66 24.45
CA VAL A 519 -28.07 8.62 25.25
C VAL A 519 -27.00 7.64 25.70
N TYR A 520 -26.82 7.57 27.01
CA TYR A 520 -25.91 6.63 27.65
C TYR A 520 -26.70 5.47 28.22
N GLU A 521 -26.32 4.22 27.90
CA GLU A 521 -26.96 3.01 28.46
C GLU A 521 -25.94 2.17 29.22
N ASN A 522 -26.15 1.94 30.52
CA ASN A 522 -25.32 1.06 31.34
C ASN A 522 -25.91 -0.35 31.36
N LEU A 523 -25.27 -1.30 30.70
CA LEU A 523 -25.69 -2.70 30.61
C LEU A 523 -25.49 -3.47 31.91
N GLY A 524 -24.70 -2.94 32.86
CA GLY A 524 -24.48 -3.52 34.20
C GLY A 524 -25.66 -3.39 35.14
N ILE A 525 -26.57 -2.46 34.88
CA ILE A 525 -27.69 -2.15 35.79
C ILE A 525 -28.90 -3.08 35.51
N LYS A 526 -29.46 -3.68 36.57
CA LYS A 526 -30.58 -4.63 36.44
C LYS A 526 -31.93 -3.95 36.20
N LYS A 527 -32.14 -2.78 36.81
CA LYS A 527 -33.42 -2.05 36.71
C LYS A 527 -33.43 -1.23 35.41
N ASN A 528 -34.45 -1.40 34.60
CA ASN A 528 -34.55 -0.68 33.31
C ASN A 528 -34.61 0.85 33.50
N SER A 529 -35.24 1.32 34.56
CA SER A 529 -35.32 2.74 34.89
C SER A 529 -33.95 3.37 35.11
N ASP A 530 -33.01 2.62 35.64
CA ASP A 530 -31.68 3.12 36.04
C ASP A 530 -30.62 2.94 35.00
N LYS A 531 -30.96 2.24 33.91
CA LYS A 531 -30.05 1.95 32.81
C LYS A 531 -29.67 3.14 31.96
N TYR A 532 -30.60 4.08 31.76
CA TYR A 532 -30.47 5.11 30.75
C TYR A 532 -30.21 6.47 31.42
N GLN A 533 -29.29 7.20 30.82
CA GLN A 533 -29.09 8.62 31.04
C GLN A 533 -29.23 9.30 29.69
N TYR A 534 -30.12 10.27 29.61
CA TYR A 534 -30.37 11.07 28.42
C TYR A 534 -29.79 12.45 28.65
N THR A 535 -29.09 13.01 27.70
CA THR A 535 -28.65 14.41 27.64
C THR A 535 -29.28 15.05 26.41
N LEU A 536 -30.30 15.90 26.65
CA LEU A 536 -31.26 16.34 25.63
C LEU A 536 -31.69 17.79 25.85
N PRO A 537 -31.11 18.80 25.20
CA PRO A 537 -29.85 18.79 24.45
C PRO A 537 -28.63 19.05 25.33
N TYR A 538 -27.46 19.02 24.71
CA TYR A 538 -26.25 19.65 25.23
C TYR A 538 -25.71 20.65 24.20
N TYR A 539 -24.91 21.63 24.69
CA TYR A 539 -24.06 22.46 23.81
C TYR A 539 -22.73 22.78 24.50
N ASP A 540 -21.71 23.02 23.70
CA ASP A 540 -20.41 23.53 24.09
C ASP A 540 -20.02 24.65 23.13
N PHE A 541 -19.65 25.78 23.66
CA PHE A 541 -19.17 26.95 22.94
C PHE A 541 -17.87 27.42 23.55
N ASN A 542 -16.85 27.66 22.74
CA ASN A 542 -15.55 28.16 23.15
C ASN A 542 -15.13 29.29 22.23
N LYS A 543 -14.64 30.39 22.79
CA LYS A 543 -14.13 31.48 21.99
C LYS A 543 -12.88 32.09 22.63
N ASP A 544 -11.83 32.20 21.79
CA ASP A 544 -10.63 32.96 22.11
C ASP A 544 -10.92 34.46 21.91
N LEU A 545 -10.73 35.20 22.97
CA LEU A 545 -10.92 36.65 22.98
C LEU A 545 -9.57 37.39 23.12
N THR A 546 -8.46 36.71 22.95
CA THR A 546 -7.11 37.26 23.15
C THR A 546 -6.86 38.47 22.24
N SER A 547 -7.28 38.41 20.97
CA SER A 547 -7.16 39.51 20.02
C SER A 547 -7.83 40.81 20.51
N ILE A 548 -8.98 40.69 21.21
CA ILE A 548 -9.72 41.84 21.74
C ILE A 548 -8.96 42.56 22.86
N ILE A 549 -8.27 41.82 23.73
CA ILE A 549 -7.47 42.42 24.78
C ILE A 549 -6.17 43.01 24.24
N GLU A 550 -5.56 42.41 23.27
CA GLU A 550 -4.35 42.89 22.58
C GLU A 550 -4.60 44.21 21.84
N GLU A 551 -5.73 44.36 21.16
CA GLU A 551 -6.17 45.64 20.57
C GLU A 551 -6.30 46.78 21.58
N ASN A 552 -6.62 46.43 22.85
CA ASN A 552 -6.74 47.37 23.96
C ASN A 552 -5.44 47.51 24.77
N SER A 553 -4.30 47.06 24.26
CA SER A 553 -2.98 47.15 24.90
C SER A 553 -2.82 46.31 26.17
N PHE A 554 -3.61 45.28 26.34
CA PHE A 554 -3.45 44.28 27.41
C PHE A 554 -2.77 43.03 26.85
N SER A 555 -1.75 42.55 27.53
CA SER A 555 -1.09 41.31 27.20
C SER A 555 -1.66 40.15 27.99
N GLY A 556 -1.65 38.91 27.39
CA GLY A 556 -2.15 37.70 28.03
C GLY A 556 -3.19 37.01 27.17
N ALA A 557 -3.73 35.91 27.64
CA ALA A 557 -4.75 35.12 26.93
C ALA A 557 -6.10 35.25 27.64
N LEU A 558 -7.14 35.59 26.89
CA LEU A 558 -8.51 35.69 27.38
C LEU A 558 -9.40 34.71 26.63
N ASN A 559 -10.01 33.79 27.36
CA ASN A 559 -10.91 32.77 26.80
C ASN A 559 -12.29 32.84 27.45
N PHE A 560 -13.33 32.69 26.65
CA PHE A 560 -14.71 32.53 27.08
C PHE A 560 -15.21 31.14 26.69
N SER A 561 -15.80 30.39 27.61
CA SER A 561 -16.49 29.15 27.29
C SER A 561 -17.88 29.12 27.93
N SER A 562 -18.83 28.53 27.22
CA SER A 562 -20.20 28.31 27.68
C SER A 562 -20.61 26.89 27.33
N SER A 563 -21.04 26.15 28.33
CA SER A 563 -21.57 24.80 28.10
C SER A 563 -22.91 24.64 28.80
N GLY A 564 -23.80 23.88 28.18
CA GLY A 564 -25.08 23.59 28.77
C GLY A 564 -25.49 22.15 28.50
N ASN A 565 -26.11 21.53 29.48
CA ASN A 565 -26.69 20.20 29.30
C ASN A 565 -27.98 20.06 30.12
N ASN A 566 -28.92 19.30 29.53
CA ASN A 566 -30.17 18.92 30.13
C ASN A 566 -30.20 17.40 30.27
N THR A 567 -29.93 16.89 31.45
CA THR A 567 -29.73 15.47 31.74
C THR A 567 -30.91 14.87 32.47
N LEU A 568 -31.46 13.78 31.90
CA LEU A 568 -32.47 12.96 32.56
C LEU A 568 -31.88 11.59 32.91
N LYS A 569 -31.76 11.28 34.20
CA LYS A 569 -31.22 10.02 34.70
C LYS A 569 -32.32 9.25 35.45
N ASN A 570 -32.27 7.91 35.36
CA ASN A 570 -33.21 7.03 36.08
C ASN A 570 -34.69 7.39 35.80
N THR A 571 -34.98 7.92 34.61
CA THR A 571 -36.33 8.34 34.12
C THR A 571 -37.07 9.41 34.98
N ASN A 572 -36.57 9.83 36.11
CA ASN A 572 -37.23 10.79 37.01
C ASN A 572 -36.28 11.84 37.62
N ASN A 573 -35.01 11.73 37.42
CA ASN A 573 -34.02 12.66 37.99
C ASN A 573 -33.55 13.60 36.87
N LEU A 574 -34.05 14.85 36.89
CA LEU A 574 -33.75 15.86 35.87
C LEU A 574 -32.70 16.82 36.42
N ARG A 575 -31.71 17.12 35.65
CA ARG A 575 -30.67 18.09 35.90
C ARG A 575 -30.44 18.95 34.69
N SER A 576 -30.62 20.25 34.80
CA SER A 576 -30.28 21.21 33.74
C SER A 576 -29.22 22.16 34.28
N ILE A 577 -28.13 22.25 33.55
CA ILE A 577 -26.97 23.05 33.95
C ILE A 577 -26.50 23.88 32.74
N ILE A 578 -26.22 25.16 33.00
CA ILE A 578 -25.50 26.03 32.06
C ILE A 578 -24.33 26.63 32.84
N THR A 579 -23.12 26.42 32.31
CA THR A 579 -21.88 26.92 32.89
C THR A 579 -21.23 27.89 31.91
N ASN A 580 -20.93 29.10 32.41
CA ASN A 580 -20.18 30.09 31.64
C ASN A 580 -18.86 30.36 32.36
N ASN A 581 -17.74 30.27 31.64
CA ASN A 581 -16.41 30.52 32.18
C ASN A 581 -15.74 31.66 31.41
N ILE A 582 -15.08 32.52 32.16
CA ILE A 582 -14.14 33.52 31.63
C ILE A 582 -12.80 33.21 32.28
N VAL A 583 -11.78 33.05 31.47
CA VAL A 583 -10.43 32.71 31.92
C VAL A 583 -9.46 33.70 31.32
N TYR A 584 -8.77 34.42 32.18
CA TYR A 584 -7.64 35.26 31.81
C TYR A 584 -6.37 34.68 32.39
N ASN A 585 -5.34 34.51 31.59
CA ASN A 585 -3.99 34.14 31.97
C ASN A 585 -3.03 35.25 31.53
N SER A 586 -2.26 35.80 32.49
CA SER A 586 -1.24 36.80 32.22
C SER A 586 -0.08 36.15 31.43
N PRO A 587 0.73 36.92 30.70
CA PRO A 587 2.04 36.47 30.25
C PRO A 587 2.97 36.18 31.43
N ASP A 588 4.06 35.49 31.18
CA ASP A 588 5.10 35.25 32.18
C ASP A 588 5.88 36.52 32.41
N TYR A 589 5.97 36.95 33.69
CA TYR A 589 6.78 38.05 34.14
C TYR A 589 8.08 37.54 34.76
N ILE A 590 9.20 37.90 34.13
CA ILE A 590 10.51 37.51 34.64
C ILE A 590 11.06 38.62 35.50
N THR A 591 11.38 38.32 36.77
CA THR A 591 12.04 39.25 37.67
C THR A 591 13.53 39.32 37.41
N ASN A 592 14.21 40.38 37.88
CA ASN A 592 15.67 40.53 37.80
C ASN A 592 16.43 39.36 38.49
N LEU A 593 15.81 38.63 39.39
CA LEU A 593 16.36 37.47 40.09
C LEU A 593 16.09 36.15 39.37
N GLY A 594 15.37 36.19 38.25
CA GLY A 594 15.08 34.98 37.44
C GLY A 594 13.80 34.21 37.84
N PHE A 595 12.97 34.80 38.73
CA PHE A 595 11.65 34.20 39.01
C PHE A 595 10.70 34.46 37.83
N LEU A 596 10.06 33.40 37.36
CA LEU A 596 8.98 33.44 36.39
C LEU A 596 7.67 33.46 37.18
N ASN A 597 6.88 34.52 36.98
CA ASN A 597 5.61 34.69 37.68
C ASN A 597 4.50 34.90 36.65
N ASN A 598 3.40 34.22 36.84
CA ASN A 598 2.17 34.51 36.11
C ASN A 598 0.97 34.50 37.07
N PHE A 599 -0.14 35.07 36.62
CA PHE A 599 -1.39 34.99 37.33
C PHE A 599 -2.54 34.67 36.42
N GLY A 600 -3.49 33.91 36.92
CA GLY A 600 -4.73 33.56 36.26
C GLY A 600 -5.94 34.07 37.05
N LEU A 601 -6.90 34.60 36.32
CA LEU A 601 -8.21 35.00 36.86
C LEU A 601 -9.26 34.10 36.21
N TYR A 602 -9.95 33.35 37.02
CA TYR A 602 -10.95 32.40 36.58
C TYR A 602 -12.29 32.78 37.16
N PHE A 603 -13.27 32.99 36.32
CA PHE A 603 -14.64 33.25 36.70
C PHE A 603 -15.55 32.21 36.11
N LYS A 604 -16.44 31.68 36.92
CA LYS A 604 -17.46 30.70 36.53
C LYS A 604 -18.82 31.16 37.00
N ASN A 605 -19.80 31.21 36.08
CA ASN A 605 -21.21 31.34 36.39
C ASN A 605 -21.89 30.00 36.14
N LEU A 606 -22.51 29.47 37.18
CA LEU A 606 -23.28 28.22 37.14
C LEU A 606 -24.77 28.55 37.29
N ASN A 607 -25.56 28.19 36.27
CA ASN A 607 -27.01 28.25 36.34
C ASN A 607 -27.53 26.81 36.37
N SER A 608 -28.26 26.46 37.40
CA SER A 608 -28.69 25.08 37.63
C SER A 608 -30.12 24.97 38.13
N ILE A 609 -30.74 23.86 37.77
CA ILE A 609 -32.03 23.43 38.30
C ILE A 609 -32.08 21.89 38.32
N GLY A 610 -32.52 21.30 39.41
CA GLY A 610 -32.65 19.86 39.57
C GLY A 610 -34.04 19.45 40.05
N LYS A 611 -34.60 18.36 39.51
CA LYS A 611 -35.81 17.74 40.02
C LYS A 611 -35.49 16.31 40.42
N ASN A 612 -35.82 15.96 41.68
CA ASN A 612 -35.40 14.71 42.33
C ASN A 612 -33.87 14.52 42.31
N ASP A 613 -33.09 15.59 42.25
CA ASP A 613 -31.65 15.61 42.25
C ASP A 613 -31.10 15.74 43.66
N THR A 614 -29.97 15.13 43.96
CA THR A 614 -29.35 15.18 45.30
C THR A 614 -28.47 16.41 45.51
N THR A 615 -28.07 17.05 44.42
CA THR A 615 -27.13 18.17 44.42
C THR A 615 -27.86 19.49 44.18
N TYR A 616 -28.72 19.53 43.15
CA TYR A 616 -29.39 20.75 42.71
C TYR A 616 -30.84 20.81 43.17
N THR A 617 -31.30 22.01 43.56
CA THR A 617 -32.67 22.23 44.00
C THR A 617 -33.65 22.36 42.83
N SER A 618 -34.97 22.20 43.15
CA SER A 618 -36.02 22.37 42.13
C SER A 618 -36.29 23.84 41.76
N ASN A 619 -35.70 24.78 42.49
CA ASN A 619 -35.71 26.18 42.12
C ASN A 619 -34.45 26.52 41.35
N ALA A 620 -34.56 27.39 40.35
CA ALA A 620 -33.40 27.85 39.58
C ALA A 620 -32.40 28.55 40.50
N GLN A 621 -31.13 28.13 40.41
CA GLN A 621 -30.01 28.68 41.14
C GLN A 621 -29.05 29.34 40.19
N ILE A 622 -28.47 30.46 40.56
CA ILE A 622 -27.47 31.20 39.83
C ILE A 622 -26.31 31.45 40.80
N ASP A 623 -25.22 30.78 40.54
CA ASP A 623 -24.03 30.85 41.35
C ASP A 623 -22.88 31.48 40.55
N GLY A 624 -22.17 32.43 41.19
CA GLY A 624 -20.95 33.03 40.65
C GLY A 624 -19.76 32.60 41.50
N MET A 625 -18.75 32.06 40.86
CA MET A 625 -17.53 31.59 41.52
C MET A 625 -16.32 32.21 40.85
N SER A 626 -15.25 32.42 41.61
CA SER A 626 -14.00 32.93 41.07
C SER A 626 -12.79 32.30 41.75
N ILE A 627 -11.72 32.16 41.01
CA ILE A 627 -10.41 31.81 41.53
C ILE A 627 -9.40 32.82 41.02
N VAL A 628 -8.54 33.25 41.92
CA VAL A 628 -7.26 33.92 41.59
C VAL A 628 -6.17 32.89 41.82
N LYS A 629 -5.36 32.64 40.78
CA LYS A 629 -4.20 31.77 40.86
C LYS A 629 -2.94 32.57 40.55
N ILE A 630 -1.91 32.41 41.36
CA ILE A 630 -0.59 33.05 41.15
C ILE A 630 0.44 31.93 41.18
N ASP A 631 1.14 31.78 40.11
CA ASP A 631 2.22 30.83 39.98
C ASP A 631 3.58 31.50 39.93
N THR A 632 4.53 30.95 40.64
CA THR A 632 5.92 31.38 40.69
C THR A 632 6.80 30.15 40.52
N ILE A 633 7.67 30.19 39.54
CA ILE A 633 8.68 29.15 39.31
C ILE A 633 10.07 29.76 39.24
N TYR A 634 11.06 29.04 39.73
CA TYR A 634 12.44 29.47 39.71
C TYR A 634 13.34 28.41 39.12
N PRO A 635 13.51 28.38 37.79
CA PRO A 635 14.33 27.36 37.11
C PRO A 635 15.81 27.65 37.29
N LEU A 636 16.52 26.80 37.98
CA LEU A 636 17.96 26.78 38.15
C LEU A 636 18.55 25.74 37.24
N THR A 637 19.29 26.19 36.21
CA THR A 637 19.86 25.30 35.23
C THR A 637 21.38 25.28 35.27
N LYS A 638 21.96 24.10 35.22
CA LYS A 638 23.39 23.88 35.03
C LYS A 638 23.58 22.92 33.87
N SER A 639 24.29 23.35 32.85
CA SER A 639 24.50 22.53 31.68
C SER A 639 25.96 22.51 31.24
N ASN A 640 26.36 21.41 30.63
CA ASN A 640 27.58 21.24 29.88
C ASN A 640 27.26 20.49 28.58
N ASN A 641 28.26 20.14 27.77
CA ASN A 641 28.03 19.45 26.47
C ASN A 641 27.43 18.04 26.58
N ILE A 642 27.40 17.44 27.77
CA ILE A 642 26.99 16.05 27.98
C ILE A 642 25.68 15.95 28.75
N VAL A 643 25.45 16.88 29.68
CA VAL A 643 24.28 16.84 30.57
C VAL A 643 23.73 18.22 30.84
N ALA A 644 22.42 18.28 31.02
CA ALA A 644 21.73 19.44 31.54
C ALA A 644 20.97 19.06 32.82
N GLU A 645 21.17 19.79 33.89
CA GLU A 645 20.47 19.62 35.17
C GLU A 645 19.58 20.85 35.41
N THR A 646 18.30 20.61 35.69
CA THR A 646 17.37 21.67 35.98
C THR A 646 16.70 21.41 37.34
N LEU A 647 16.79 22.32 38.26
CA LEU A 647 16.08 22.31 39.53
C LEU A 647 15.06 23.45 39.53
N THR A 648 13.78 23.14 39.67
CA THR A 648 12.71 24.13 39.55
C THR A 648 11.82 24.11 40.79
N PRO A 649 12.12 24.93 41.79
CA PRO A 649 11.15 25.24 42.86
C PRO A 649 9.89 25.89 42.28
N LYS A 650 8.74 25.47 42.74
CA LYS A 650 7.42 25.92 42.28
C LYS A 650 6.54 26.30 43.43
N PHE A 651 5.81 27.39 43.28
CA PHE A 651 4.83 27.84 44.20
C PHE A 651 3.57 28.24 43.44
N SER A 652 2.40 27.80 43.93
CA SER A 652 1.12 28.17 43.36
C SER A 652 0.15 28.56 44.45
N LEU A 653 -0.24 29.81 44.47
CA LEU A 653 -1.26 30.32 45.39
C LEU A 653 -2.61 30.34 44.70
N MET A 654 -3.56 29.61 45.24
CA MET A 654 -4.96 29.60 44.79
C MET A 654 -5.85 30.19 45.84
N ILE A 655 -6.74 31.12 45.48
CA ILE A 655 -7.69 31.78 46.35
C ILE A 655 -9.07 31.74 45.69
N ASN A 656 -10.02 31.06 46.33
CA ASN A 656 -11.44 31.14 46.03
C ASN A 656 -12.11 32.11 47.05
N PRO A 657 -12.39 33.37 46.67
CA PRO A 657 -12.91 34.36 47.59
C PRO A 657 -14.34 34.05 48.12
N GLY A 658 -15.13 33.34 47.29
CA GLY A 658 -16.50 33.00 47.61
C GLY A 658 -16.65 31.80 48.53
N ASN A 659 -15.61 30.99 48.67
CA ASN A 659 -15.57 29.75 49.44
C ASN A 659 -16.74 28.78 49.16
N ASN A 660 -17.28 28.82 47.93
CA ASN A 660 -18.41 28.02 47.50
C ASN A 660 -17.96 26.81 46.76
N MET A 661 -18.53 25.66 47.10
CA MET A 661 -18.34 24.41 46.37
C MET A 661 -19.65 23.62 46.43
N ASN A 662 -20.49 23.78 45.39
CA ASN A 662 -21.89 23.34 45.42
C ASN A 662 -22.12 21.97 44.77
N ASP A 663 -21.27 21.52 43.89
CA ASP A 663 -21.45 20.25 43.15
C ASP A 663 -20.19 19.39 43.18
N TYR A 664 -19.98 18.78 44.34
CA TYR A 664 -18.98 17.74 44.39
C TYR A 664 -19.60 16.41 43.96
N SER A 665 -19.53 16.11 42.72
CA SER A 665 -20.14 14.89 42.10
C SER A 665 -19.33 13.61 42.29
N GLY A 666 -18.37 13.58 43.20
CA GLY A 666 -17.68 12.34 43.60
C GLY A 666 -16.73 11.69 42.59
N SER A 667 -16.50 12.30 41.43
CA SER A 667 -15.47 11.89 40.53
C SER A 667 -14.21 12.70 40.78
N SER A 668 -13.48 12.39 41.81
CA SER A 668 -12.22 13.07 42.08
C SER A 668 -11.10 12.45 41.27
N SER A 669 -10.32 13.30 40.64
CA SER A 669 -9.01 12.92 40.13
C SER A 669 -8.07 12.60 41.30
N THR A 670 -7.24 11.57 41.14
CA THR A 670 -6.16 11.31 42.10
C THR A 670 -5.16 12.44 42.01
N ILE A 671 -4.80 13.05 43.16
CA ILE A 671 -3.78 14.10 43.20
C ILE A 671 -2.40 13.45 43.05
N SER A 672 -1.59 14.04 42.22
CA SER A 672 -0.20 13.64 41.95
C SER A 672 0.72 14.86 41.94
N ALA A 673 2.02 14.65 41.90
CA ALA A 673 2.98 15.73 41.75
C ALA A 673 2.78 16.53 40.46
N ASP A 674 2.30 15.87 39.38
CA ASP A 674 2.06 16.48 38.08
C ASP A 674 0.84 17.42 38.09
N ASN A 675 -0.28 16.99 38.70
CA ASN A 675 -1.54 17.74 38.65
C ASN A 675 -1.79 18.61 39.89
N ALA A 676 -0.92 18.54 40.91
CA ALA A 676 -1.09 19.32 42.15
C ALA A 676 -1.15 20.84 41.92
N PHE A 677 -0.58 21.32 40.82
CA PHE A 677 -0.55 22.73 40.42
C PHE A 677 -1.71 23.12 39.50
N ASP A 678 -2.52 22.18 39.06
CA ASP A 678 -3.61 22.44 38.11
C ASP A 678 -4.74 23.20 38.80
N ILE A 679 -5.39 24.11 38.06
CA ILE A 679 -6.57 24.85 38.55
C ILE A 679 -7.74 23.91 38.90
N ASN A 680 -7.86 22.80 38.18
CA ASN A 680 -8.89 21.78 38.36
C ASN A 680 -8.29 20.43 38.77
N ARG A 681 -7.39 20.41 39.74
CA ARG A 681 -6.73 19.19 40.23
C ARG A 681 -7.69 18.15 40.83
N LEU A 682 -8.87 18.57 41.27
CA LEU A 682 -9.93 17.69 41.80
C LEU A 682 -10.78 17.07 40.67
N GLY A 683 -10.67 17.54 39.41
CA GLY A 683 -11.51 17.06 38.31
C GLY A 683 -12.97 17.50 38.39
N LEU A 684 -13.24 18.68 38.99
CA LEU A 684 -14.58 19.25 39.12
C LEU A 684 -15.09 19.78 37.79
N SER A 685 -16.31 19.44 37.40
CA SER A 685 -16.89 19.87 36.11
C SER A 685 -17.54 21.26 36.23
N ASN A 686 -18.30 21.49 37.30
CA ASN A 686 -19.15 22.65 37.39
C ASN A 686 -18.79 23.59 38.57
N ASP A 687 -17.72 23.32 39.28
CA ASP A 687 -17.34 24.03 40.48
C ASP A 687 -15.84 24.38 40.46
N PHE A 688 -15.42 25.21 41.41
CA PHE A 688 -14.04 25.44 41.74
C PHE A 688 -13.72 24.92 43.15
N GLU A 689 -12.45 24.60 43.37
CA GLU A 689 -11.96 24.19 44.67
C GLU A 689 -12.19 25.28 45.72
N ALA A 690 -12.73 24.89 46.84
CA ALA A 690 -13.04 25.80 47.92
C ALA A 690 -11.78 26.31 48.66
N GLY A 691 -11.86 27.51 49.22
CA GLY A 691 -10.91 28.08 50.18
C GLY A 691 -9.63 28.61 49.55
N ARG A 692 -8.57 28.63 50.37
CA ARG A 692 -7.23 29.12 49.99
C ARG A 692 -6.26 27.99 50.13
N SER A 693 -5.36 27.91 49.15
CA SER A 693 -4.28 26.92 49.18
C SER A 693 -2.98 27.45 48.60
N LEU A 694 -1.88 27.05 49.20
CA LEU A 694 -0.54 27.22 48.68
C LEU A 694 0.00 25.86 48.32
N THR A 695 0.28 25.63 47.05
CA THR A 695 1.00 24.44 46.57
C THR A 695 2.50 24.76 46.50
N ILE A 696 3.29 23.90 47.10
CA ILE A 696 4.75 24.01 47.12
C ILE A 696 5.26 22.73 46.42
N GLY A 697 6.17 22.91 45.51
CA GLY A 697 6.80 21.78 44.77
C GLY A 697 8.22 22.03 44.34
N LEU A 698 8.85 20.95 43.96
CA LEU A 698 10.22 20.95 43.49
C LEU A 698 10.32 19.89 42.37
N ASP A 699 10.72 20.33 41.22
CA ASP A 699 11.04 19.46 40.13
C ASP A 699 12.57 19.46 39.93
N TYR A 700 13.15 18.29 39.78
CA TYR A 700 14.53 18.10 39.40
C TYR A 700 14.57 17.23 38.14
N LYS A 701 15.22 17.73 37.09
CA LYS A 701 15.39 17.02 35.84
C LYS A 701 16.86 16.97 35.47
N PHE A 702 17.34 15.79 35.16
CA PHE A 702 18.66 15.51 34.66
C PHE A 702 18.52 14.95 33.23
N ASP A 703 18.91 15.73 32.24
CA ASP A 703 18.89 15.37 30.82
C ASP A 703 20.29 14.98 30.34
N LYS A 704 20.44 13.82 29.72
CA LYS A 704 21.65 13.44 29.03
C LYS A 704 21.60 13.94 27.60
N LEU A 705 22.47 14.87 27.26
CA LEU A 705 22.61 15.41 25.91
C LEU A 705 23.41 14.43 25.06
N GLU A 706 22.90 14.03 23.91
CA GLU A 706 23.64 13.23 22.93
C GLU A 706 24.39 14.18 21.99
N GLU A 707 25.68 13.97 21.76
CA GLU A 707 26.42 14.69 20.72
C GLU A 707 25.81 14.35 19.35
N ASP A 708 25.43 15.38 18.61
CA ASP A 708 25.01 15.31 17.21
C ASP A 708 26.19 14.77 16.37
N SER A 709 26.33 13.48 16.24
CA SER A 709 27.18 12.86 15.24
C SER A 709 26.30 12.38 14.08
N ASN A 710 26.24 13.21 13.01
CA ASN A 710 25.84 12.87 11.64
C ASN A 710 25.10 11.52 11.48
N LYS A 711 23.84 11.47 11.81
CA LYS A 711 22.94 10.41 11.34
C LYS A 711 21.87 11.04 10.47
N ASP A 712 21.73 10.48 9.28
CA ASP A 712 20.69 10.79 8.32
C ASP A 712 19.30 10.79 9.02
N ILE A 713 18.55 11.83 8.73
CA ILE A 713 17.17 12.04 9.21
C ILE A 713 16.29 11.03 8.47
N ASP A 714 16.20 9.82 9.02
CA ASP A 714 15.15 8.85 8.67
C ASP A 714 14.65 8.18 9.97
N ASP A 715 13.47 8.64 10.43
CA ASP A 715 12.45 7.97 11.23
C ASP A 715 12.87 7.05 12.41
N GLU A 716 13.73 7.47 13.30
CA GLU A 716 13.70 6.99 14.68
C GLU A 716 13.44 8.17 15.62
N GLU A 717 12.33 8.11 16.37
CA GLU A 717 12.02 9.03 17.47
C GLU A 717 13.25 9.16 18.38
N ILE A 718 13.78 10.38 18.49
CA ILE A 718 14.87 10.70 19.44
C ILE A 718 14.29 10.46 20.84
N LYS A 719 14.66 9.36 21.46
CA LYS A 719 14.27 9.07 22.84
C LYS A 719 15.10 9.93 23.77
N ASP A 720 14.49 10.96 24.34
CA ASP A 720 15.08 11.78 25.38
C ASP A 720 15.53 10.92 26.57
N LYS A 721 16.83 10.95 26.90
CA LYS A 721 17.40 10.23 28.04
C LYS A 721 17.45 11.16 29.25
N TYR A 722 16.55 10.93 30.19
CA TYR A 722 16.44 11.78 31.40
C TYR A 722 16.09 11.00 32.66
N LEU A 723 16.38 11.64 33.79
CA LEU A 723 15.86 11.30 35.11
C LEU A 723 15.09 12.51 35.63
N GLU A 724 13.84 12.34 35.95
CA GLU A 724 12.99 13.38 36.49
C GLU A 724 12.46 12.95 37.86
N PHE A 725 12.50 13.88 38.80
CA PHE A 725 11.96 13.73 40.13
C PHE A 725 11.10 14.96 40.47
N LYS A 726 9.86 14.73 40.86
CA LYS A 726 8.94 15.79 41.25
C LYS A 726 8.35 15.50 42.63
N ILE A 727 8.20 16.52 43.44
CA ILE A 727 7.46 16.47 44.67
C ILE A 727 6.54 17.69 44.80
N ALA A 728 5.38 17.49 45.39
CA ALA A 728 4.44 18.56 45.65
C ALA A 728 3.63 18.30 46.95
N THR A 729 3.26 19.34 47.61
CA THR A 729 2.33 19.33 48.77
C THR A 729 1.45 20.58 48.76
N VAL A 730 0.25 20.43 49.27
CA VAL A 730 -0.72 21.54 49.37
C VAL A 730 -0.91 21.93 50.83
N VAL A 731 -0.75 23.21 51.14
CA VAL A 731 -0.92 23.79 52.48
C VAL A 731 -2.13 24.74 52.48
N ARG A 732 -2.94 24.69 53.53
CA ARG A 732 -4.12 25.52 53.72
C ARG A 732 -4.10 26.22 55.07
N ASP A 733 -4.77 27.34 55.14
CA ASP A 733 -4.95 28.06 56.38
C ASP A 733 -5.99 27.36 57.30
N GLN A 734 -6.98 26.68 56.72
CA GLN A 734 -8.02 25.98 57.45
C GLN A 734 -8.38 24.62 56.80
N ILE A 735 -9.13 23.80 57.49
CA ILE A 735 -9.70 22.55 56.94
C ILE A 735 -10.92 22.91 56.10
N GLU A 736 -10.96 22.41 54.87
CA GLU A 736 -12.08 22.59 53.95
C GLU A 736 -12.98 21.37 53.95
N THR A 737 -14.17 21.48 54.55
CA THR A 737 -15.10 20.36 54.71
C THR A 737 -15.78 19.95 53.40
N GLU A 738 -15.88 20.87 52.44
CA GLU A 738 -16.47 20.65 51.12
C GLU A 738 -15.57 19.81 50.22
N ILE A 739 -14.26 19.82 50.50
CA ILE A 739 -13.30 19.02 49.72
C ILE A 739 -13.25 17.59 50.24
N PRO A 740 -13.34 16.56 49.40
CA PRO A 740 -13.29 15.17 49.84
C PRO A 740 -12.04 14.84 50.65
N SER A 741 -12.21 14.19 51.77
CA SER A 741 -11.12 13.74 52.64
C SER A 741 -10.15 12.78 51.97
N SER A 742 -10.66 12.03 51.03
CA SER A 742 -9.85 11.08 50.19
C SER A 742 -8.81 11.75 49.32
N SER A 743 -9.00 13.02 48.92
CA SER A 743 -8.03 13.79 48.16
C SER A 743 -6.85 14.26 49.02
N THR A 744 -7.00 14.25 50.33
CA THR A 744 -6.10 14.78 51.39
C THR A 744 -5.83 16.28 51.33
N ILE A 745 -6.14 16.95 50.22
CA ILE A 745 -5.94 18.40 50.06
C ILE A 745 -7.02 19.25 50.83
N ASN A 746 -7.99 18.62 51.48
CA ASN A 746 -8.95 19.23 52.39
C ASN A 746 -8.33 19.63 53.72
N ARG A 747 -7.16 19.08 54.11
CA ARG A 747 -6.47 19.27 55.37
C ARG A 747 -5.57 20.50 55.29
N LYS A 748 -5.10 20.97 56.49
CA LYS A 748 -4.12 22.06 56.57
C LYS A 748 -2.83 21.70 55.85
N ASN A 749 -2.39 20.45 55.92
CA ASN A 749 -1.29 19.91 55.15
C ASN A 749 -1.79 18.66 54.42
N SER A 750 -1.67 18.63 53.13
CA SER A 750 -1.98 17.44 52.34
C SER A 750 -0.89 16.37 52.47
N ASN A 751 -1.09 15.26 51.89
CA ASN A 751 -0.01 14.29 51.60
C ASN A 751 1.11 14.95 50.80
N LEU A 752 2.31 14.38 50.90
CA LEU A 752 3.39 14.64 49.98
C LEU A 752 3.19 13.74 48.75
N PHE A 753 3.01 14.35 47.60
CA PHE A 753 2.90 13.68 46.31
C PHE A 753 4.28 13.65 45.63
N GLY A 754 4.67 12.52 45.07
CA GLY A 754 5.94 12.39 44.38
C GLY A 754 5.86 11.60 43.12
N SER A 755 6.77 11.91 42.19
CA SER A 755 6.92 11.23 40.91
C SER A 755 8.40 11.07 40.61
N ILE A 756 8.78 9.90 40.12
CA ILE A 756 10.12 9.57 39.66
C ILE A 756 9.96 8.95 38.26
N GLU A 757 10.61 9.53 37.27
CA GLU A 757 10.68 8.97 35.92
C GLU A 757 12.15 8.82 35.50
N ASN A 758 12.55 7.61 35.19
CA ASN A 758 13.91 7.30 34.77
C ASN A 758 13.89 6.69 33.35
N ARG A 759 14.43 7.43 32.40
CA ARG A 759 14.70 7.02 31.02
C ARG A 759 16.19 7.03 30.69
N LEU A 760 17.08 7.13 31.67
CA LEU A 760 18.52 7.08 31.43
C LEU A 760 19.01 5.69 31.02
N LEU A 761 18.31 4.66 31.45
CA LEU A 761 18.65 3.27 31.16
C LEU A 761 18.27 2.94 29.72
N GLU A 762 19.21 2.41 28.94
CA GLU A 762 18.96 2.05 27.53
C GLU A 762 17.87 1.00 27.38
N ASN A 763 17.76 0.11 28.34
CA ASN A 763 16.89 -1.07 28.30
C ASN A 763 15.70 -1.01 29.24
N ALA A 764 15.53 0.08 30.01
CA ALA A 764 14.44 0.17 30.99
C ALA A 764 13.94 1.60 31.19
N ASN A 765 12.63 1.77 31.10
CA ASN A 765 11.93 2.98 31.54
C ASN A 765 11.23 2.66 32.86
N ILE A 766 11.46 3.47 33.86
CA ILE A 766 10.87 3.27 35.18
C ILE A 766 10.07 4.52 35.55
N SER A 767 8.81 4.35 35.92
CA SER A 767 7.96 5.39 36.45
C SER A 767 7.42 4.99 37.80
N TYR A 768 7.46 5.89 38.79
CA TYR A 768 6.94 5.64 40.09
C TYR A 768 6.26 6.90 40.64
N ASN A 769 4.95 6.83 40.83
CA ASN A 769 4.16 7.87 41.46
C ASN A 769 3.71 7.39 42.85
N PHE A 770 3.81 8.25 43.85
CA PHE A 770 3.46 7.92 45.22
C PHE A 770 2.80 9.08 45.95
N SER A 771 2.03 8.72 46.94
CA SER A 771 1.47 9.68 47.93
C SER A 771 1.80 9.21 49.34
N ILE A 772 2.55 10.03 50.08
CA ILE A 772 2.96 9.76 51.48
C ILE A 772 2.16 10.67 52.40
N ASP A 773 1.66 10.13 53.51
CA ASP A 773 0.94 10.90 54.49
C ASP A 773 1.83 12.03 55.06
N ASN A 774 1.20 13.12 55.50
CA ASN A 774 1.89 14.32 55.97
C ASN A 774 2.81 14.10 57.18
N ASP A 775 2.61 13.02 57.92
CA ASP A 775 3.50 12.61 59.02
C ASP A 775 4.65 11.69 58.57
N MET A 776 4.75 11.42 57.27
CA MET A 776 5.76 10.58 56.61
C MET A 776 5.80 9.13 57.09
N LYS A 777 4.74 8.60 57.67
CA LYS A 777 4.71 7.23 58.20
C LYS A 777 4.11 6.20 57.29
N THR A 778 3.13 6.61 56.44
CA THR A 778 2.38 5.68 55.59
C THR A 778 2.36 6.17 54.17
N ILE A 779 2.58 5.23 53.24
CA ILE A 779 2.38 5.48 51.81
C ILE A 779 0.92 5.12 51.51
N ASN A 780 0.14 6.09 51.06
CA ASN A 780 -1.28 5.93 50.78
C ASN A 780 -1.55 5.48 49.36
N SER A 781 -0.69 5.82 48.43
CA SER A 781 -0.79 5.29 47.07
C SER A 781 0.56 5.03 46.45
N HIS A 782 0.59 3.98 45.62
CA HIS A 782 1.73 3.58 44.80
C HIS A 782 1.25 3.32 43.39
N ASN A 783 1.96 3.91 42.44
CA ASN A 783 1.80 3.52 41.04
C ASN A 783 3.20 3.34 40.46
N PHE A 784 3.61 2.09 40.30
CA PHE A 784 4.90 1.71 39.75
C PHE A 784 4.70 1.12 38.37
N GLY A 785 5.33 1.72 37.38
CA GLY A 785 5.40 1.26 36.02
C GLY A 785 6.85 0.99 35.58
N THR A 786 7.07 -0.07 34.85
CA THR A 786 8.36 -0.28 34.19
C THR A 786 8.14 -0.93 32.85
N GLU A 787 8.89 -0.45 31.88
CA GLU A 787 9.08 -1.07 30.57
C GLU A 787 10.53 -1.50 30.49
N PHE A 788 10.73 -2.78 30.22
CA PHE A 788 12.04 -3.37 30.08
C PHE A 788 12.19 -3.95 28.67
N SER A 789 13.21 -3.50 27.93
CA SER A 789 13.43 -3.88 26.54
C SER A 789 14.87 -4.33 26.35
N ILE A 790 15.10 -5.62 26.08
CA ILE A 790 16.42 -6.16 25.73
C ILE A 790 16.30 -6.93 24.41
N ASN A 791 16.97 -6.45 23.37
CA ASN A 791 16.93 -7.07 22.05
C ASN A 791 15.48 -7.33 21.60
N ASN A 792 15.12 -8.60 21.53
CA ASN A 792 13.81 -9.05 21.06
C ASN A 792 12.77 -9.23 22.17
N PHE A 793 13.08 -8.88 23.40
CA PHE A 793 12.21 -9.06 24.55
C PHE A 793 11.82 -7.71 25.12
N VAL A 794 10.51 -7.44 25.13
CA VAL A 794 9.91 -6.23 25.72
C VAL A 794 8.89 -6.69 26.75
N THR A 795 8.98 -6.18 27.97
CA THR A 795 7.99 -6.44 29.02
C THR A 795 7.64 -5.18 29.75
N THR A 796 6.35 -4.94 29.89
CA THR A 796 5.80 -3.89 30.75
C THR A 796 5.19 -4.49 32.01
N PHE A 797 5.47 -3.91 33.12
CA PHE A 797 4.91 -4.28 34.41
C PHE A 797 4.33 -3.04 35.07
N ASN A 798 3.08 -3.13 35.54
CA ASN A 798 2.41 -2.06 36.25
C ASN A 798 1.85 -2.60 37.56
N TYR A 799 2.12 -1.88 38.65
CA TYR A 799 1.60 -2.11 39.95
C TYR A 799 0.90 -0.86 40.46
N ILE A 800 -0.37 -0.95 40.79
CA ILE A 800 -1.18 0.15 41.34
C ILE A 800 -1.75 -0.31 42.65
N GLU A 801 -1.44 0.41 43.73
CA GLU A 801 -2.07 0.25 45.01
C GLU A 801 -2.53 1.61 45.51
N ASP A 802 -3.83 1.75 45.71
CA ASP A 802 -4.45 2.91 46.31
C ASP A 802 -5.25 2.48 47.54
N ARG A 803 -4.89 3.01 48.72
CA ARG A 803 -5.49 2.69 50.01
C ARG A 803 -6.55 3.70 50.42
N ASN A 804 -6.90 4.60 49.52
CA ASN A 804 -7.87 5.66 49.83
C ASN A 804 -9.33 5.17 49.83
N GLU A 805 -10.18 5.93 50.51
CA GLU A 805 -11.60 5.65 50.67
C GLU A 805 -12.41 5.67 49.38
N LEU A 806 -11.93 6.33 48.30
CA LEU A 806 -12.59 6.43 47.00
C LEU A 806 -12.57 5.16 46.14
N GLY A 807 -12.08 4.07 46.66
CA GLY A 807 -12.06 2.79 45.97
C GLY A 807 -10.65 2.25 45.92
N SER A 808 -10.25 1.62 47.03
CA SER A 808 -8.94 0.96 47.09
C SER A 808 -8.72 0.05 45.87
N THR A 809 -7.93 0.53 44.96
CA THR A 809 -7.52 -0.24 43.77
C THR A 809 -6.22 -0.94 44.10
N HIS A 810 -6.13 -2.23 43.79
CA HIS A 810 -4.91 -2.98 44.01
C HIS A 810 -4.74 -3.94 42.82
N LEU A 811 -4.04 -3.47 41.80
CA LEU A 811 -3.88 -4.15 40.52
C LEU A 811 -2.43 -4.44 40.23
N ILE A 812 -2.17 -5.61 39.65
CA ILE A 812 -0.91 -5.95 38.99
C ILE A 812 -1.23 -6.31 37.57
N SER A 813 -0.53 -5.71 36.63
CA SER A 813 -0.59 -6.13 35.22
C SER A 813 0.82 -6.34 34.64
N ASN A 814 0.90 -7.25 33.73
CA ASN A 814 2.09 -7.51 32.96
C ASN A 814 1.71 -7.72 31.49
N GLU A 815 2.49 -7.14 30.62
CA GLU A 815 2.45 -7.40 29.18
C GLU A 815 3.88 -7.69 28.72
N THR A 816 4.07 -8.79 28.02
CA THR A 816 5.37 -9.25 27.55
C THR A 816 5.27 -9.61 26.08
N GLU A 817 6.17 -9.06 25.29
CA GLU A 817 6.38 -9.43 23.89
C GLU A 817 7.79 -9.98 23.72
N TYR A 818 7.89 -11.15 23.14
CA TYR A 818 9.13 -11.76 22.76
C TYR A 818 9.16 -12.04 21.26
N LYS A 819 10.01 -11.34 20.52
CA LYS A 819 10.29 -11.60 19.12
C LYS A 819 11.32 -12.72 19.04
N VAL A 820 10.87 -13.94 18.72
CA VAL A 820 11.77 -15.10 18.58
C VAL A 820 12.74 -14.86 17.42
N ASP A 821 12.25 -14.28 16.34
CA ASP A 821 12.99 -13.79 15.17
C ASP A 821 12.13 -12.76 14.42
N ASP A 822 12.59 -12.34 13.23
CA ASP A 822 11.87 -11.34 12.39
C ASP A 822 10.48 -11.80 11.97
N ASN A 823 10.22 -13.10 12.02
CA ASN A 823 8.98 -13.72 11.56
C ASN A 823 8.08 -14.23 12.69
N ARG A 824 8.60 -14.41 13.91
CA ARG A 824 7.88 -15.06 15.00
C ARG A 824 7.86 -14.21 16.25
N SER A 825 6.67 -13.98 16.77
CA SER A 825 6.48 -13.27 18.04
C SER A 825 5.58 -14.06 18.99
N LEU A 826 5.87 -13.92 20.28
CA LEU A 826 5.08 -14.45 21.38
C LEU A 826 4.67 -13.27 22.25
N LYS A 827 3.36 -13.13 22.53
CA LYS A 827 2.84 -12.08 23.42
C LYS A 827 2.07 -12.73 24.56
N PHE A 828 2.31 -12.24 25.75
CA PHE A 828 1.61 -12.64 26.95
C PHE A 828 1.11 -11.41 27.69
N SER A 829 -0.14 -11.39 28.13
CA SER A 829 -0.65 -10.35 29.01
C SER A 829 -1.53 -10.92 30.10
N THR A 830 -1.43 -10.31 31.28
CA THR A 830 -2.23 -10.69 32.45
C THR A 830 -2.55 -9.49 33.31
N ARG A 831 -3.69 -9.52 34.00
CA ARG A 831 -4.06 -8.56 35.02
C ARG A 831 -4.68 -9.27 36.22
N ARG A 832 -4.21 -8.93 37.42
CA ARG A 832 -4.70 -9.46 38.68
C ARG A 832 -5.14 -8.34 39.61
N ASN A 833 -6.37 -8.43 40.07
CA ASN A 833 -6.90 -7.59 41.11
C ASN A 833 -6.62 -8.25 42.46
N LYS A 834 -5.69 -7.67 43.22
CA LYS A 834 -5.27 -8.22 44.52
C LYS A 834 -6.28 -7.94 45.63
N LYS A 835 -7.09 -6.88 45.51
CA LYS A 835 -8.11 -6.56 46.51
C LYS A 835 -9.12 -7.70 46.66
N ILE A 836 -9.57 -8.25 45.56
CA ILE A 836 -10.54 -9.36 45.54
C ILE A 836 -9.88 -10.70 45.24
N ASN A 837 -8.55 -10.73 45.24
CA ASN A 837 -7.71 -11.91 44.94
C ASN A 837 -8.12 -12.64 43.67
N LEU A 838 -8.46 -11.88 42.61
CA LEU A 838 -8.93 -12.39 41.32
C LEU A 838 -7.92 -12.08 40.21
N THR A 839 -7.49 -13.09 39.47
CA THR A 839 -6.88 -12.87 38.16
C THR A 839 -7.99 -12.60 37.14
N GLU A 840 -7.99 -11.44 36.51
CA GLU A 840 -9.06 -11.04 35.63
C GLU A 840 -8.94 -11.74 34.27
N TYR A 841 -7.71 -11.84 33.76
CA TYR A 841 -7.44 -12.54 32.49
C TYR A 841 -6.00 -13.01 32.36
N TYR A 842 -5.83 -14.00 31.46
CA TYR A 842 -4.58 -14.38 30.80
C TYR A 842 -4.82 -14.38 29.29
N ASN A 843 -3.95 -13.72 28.54
CA ASN A 843 -3.93 -13.77 27.09
C ASN A 843 -2.56 -14.25 26.65
N LEU A 844 -2.52 -15.21 25.75
CA LEU A 844 -1.30 -15.71 25.13
C LEU A 844 -1.51 -15.73 23.62
N SER A 845 -0.62 -15.13 22.86
CA SER A 845 -0.66 -15.20 21.41
C SER A 845 0.72 -15.55 20.85
N TYR A 846 0.72 -16.45 19.91
CA TYR A 846 1.86 -16.74 19.07
C TYR A 846 1.51 -16.34 17.65
N GLU A 847 2.35 -15.51 17.02
CA GLU A 847 2.20 -15.09 15.66
C GLU A 847 3.44 -15.46 14.85
N TYR A 848 3.20 -16.04 13.69
CA TYR A 848 4.18 -16.23 12.64
C TYR A 848 3.78 -15.33 11.45
N LYS A 849 4.68 -14.46 11.02
CA LYS A 849 4.44 -13.53 9.92
C LYS A 849 5.66 -13.44 9.01
N ASN A 850 5.45 -13.66 7.73
CA ASN A 850 6.45 -13.36 6.70
C ASN A 850 5.83 -12.51 5.58
N ASP A 851 6.52 -12.35 4.45
CA ASP A 851 6.08 -11.54 3.30
C ASP A 851 4.74 -11.96 2.70
N CYS A 852 4.32 -13.21 2.85
CA CYS A 852 3.15 -13.75 2.16
C CYS A 852 2.20 -14.58 3.04
N LEU A 853 2.56 -14.85 4.30
CA LEU A 853 1.78 -15.66 5.23
C LEU A 853 1.79 -15.04 6.62
N THR A 854 0.62 -14.87 7.22
CA THR A 854 0.48 -14.65 8.66
C THR A 854 -0.34 -15.78 9.27
N ALA A 855 0.18 -16.42 10.29
CA ALA A 855 -0.53 -17.44 11.07
C ALA A 855 -0.45 -17.05 12.55
N ALA A 856 -1.59 -17.02 13.23
CA ALA A 856 -1.63 -16.70 14.64
C ALA A 856 -2.51 -17.69 15.42
N ILE A 857 -2.03 -18.05 16.61
CA ILE A 857 -2.79 -18.79 17.63
C ILE A 857 -2.92 -17.86 18.82
N LYS A 858 -4.16 -17.57 19.24
CA LYS A 858 -4.45 -16.73 20.40
C LYS A 858 -5.27 -17.53 21.41
N PHE A 859 -4.79 -17.58 22.63
CA PHE A 859 -5.50 -18.18 23.76
C PHE A 859 -5.85 -17.08 24.76
N ASN A 860 -7.15 -16.93 25.04
CA ASN A 860 -7.66 -15.97 26.00
C ASN A 860 -8.38 -16.75 27.10
N LYS A 861 -8.01 -16.50 28.36
CA LYS A 861 -8.71 -17.03 29.53
C LYS A 861 -9.14 -15.88 30.41
N THR A 862 -10.44 -15.76 30.64
CA THR A 862 -11.02 -14.78 31.56
C THR A 862 -11.62 -15.46 32.76
N PHE A 863 -11.43 -14.89 33.95
CA PHE A 863 -11.98 -15.39 35.20
C PHE A 863 -13.16 -14.53 35.67
N TYR A 864 -13.61 -13.61 34.84
CA TYR A 864 -14.65 -12.68 35.20
C TYR A 864 -16.03 -13.38 35.30
N GLN A 865 -16.69 -13.23 36.40
CA GLN A 865 -18.03 -13.77 36.61
C GLN A 865 -18.99 -12.63 36.97
N ASN A 866 -19.92 -12.34 36.08
CA ASN A 866 -20.98 -11.36 36.33
C ASN A 866 -22.27 -11.77 35.60
N LYS A 867 -23.35 -11.97 36.34
CA LYS A 867 -24.66 -12.39 35.80
C LYS A 867 -24.58 -13.67 34.94
N ASP A 868 -24.66 -13.51 33.64
CA ASP A 868 -24.66 -14.58 32.64
C ASP A 868 -23.23 -14.95 32.13
N LEU A 869 -22.24 -14.17 32.55
CA LEU A 869 -20.86 -14.42 32.20
C LEU A 869 -20.26 -15.46 33.14
N VAL A 870 -19.79 -16.53 32.58
CA VAL A 870 -18.94 -17.51 33.24
C VAL A 870 -17.49 -17.29 32.80
N PRO A 871 -16.52 -17.66 33.58
CA PRO A 871 -15.13 -17.71 33.11
C PRO A 871 -15.04 -18.42 31.77
N THR A 872 -14.30 -17.85 30.82
CA THR A 872 -14.19 -18.37 29.46
C THR A 872 -12.76 -18.73 29.13
N GLU A 873 -12.60 -19.76 28.34
CA GLU A 873 -11.37 -20.11 27.64
C GLU A 873 -11.65 -20.11 26.14
N ASP A 874 -10.96 -19.24 25.42
CA ASP A 874 -11.16 -19.07 23.99
C ASP A 874 -9.84 -19.33 23.25
N LEU A 875 -9.89 -20.15 22.23
CA LEU A 875 -8.77 -20.44 21.36
C LEU A 875 -9.09 -19.97 19.95
N PHE A 876 -8.27 -19.07 19.41
CA PHE A 876 -8.38 -18.55 18.06
C PHE A 876 -7.22 -19.03 17.21
N PHE A 877 -7.55 -19.47 16.02
CA PHE A 877 -6.57 -19.78 14.98
C PHE A 877 -6.89 -18.97 13.73
N THR A 878 -5.93 -18.18 13.27
CA THR A 878 -6.06 -17.36 12.06
C THR A 878 -4.93 -17.66 11.10
N ILE A 879 -5.24 -17.80 9.83
CA ILE A 879 -4.27 -17.87 8.74
C ILE A 879 -4.66 -16.84 7.70
N THR A 880 -3.72 -15.99 7.34
CA THR A 880 -3.85 -14.99 6.28
C THR A 880 -2.85 -15.31 5.17
N LEU A 881 -3.35 -15.54 3.97
CA LEU A 881 -2.54 -15.76 2.78
C LEU A 881 -2.52 -14.46 1.98
N ILE A 882 -1.41 -13.77 1.97
CA ILE A 882 -1.27 -12.48 1.29
C ILE A 882 -0.90 -12.75 -0.18
N PRO A 883 -1.63 -12.22 -1.16
CA PRO A 883 -2.75 -11.26 -1.10
C PRO A 883 -4.15 -11.89 -1.20
N LEU A 884 -4.28 -13.20 -1.17
CA LEU A 884 -5.54 -13.88 -1.50
C LEU A 884 -6.67 -13.61 -0.50
N THR A 885 -6.31 -13.34 0.76
CA THR A 885 -7.27 -13.20 1.86
C THR A 885 -7.17 -11.86 2.59
N THR A 886 -6.17 -11.04 2.32
CA THR A 886 -6.06 -9.71 2.90
C THR A 886 -6.73 -8.70 2.00
N TYR A 887 -7.89 -8.28 2.42
CA TYR A 887 -8.42 -6.99 2.07
C TYR A 887 -8.30 -6.08 3.31
N GLU A 888 -7.06 -5.69 3.66
CA GLU A 888 -6.83 -4.57 4.54
C GLU A 888 -7.10 -3.31 3.74
N ARG A 889 -8.21 -2.64 4.07
CA ARG A 889 -8.44 -1.29 3.66
C ARG A 889 -8.46 -0.41 4.90
N GLU A 890 -7.49 0.48 5.04
CA GLU A 890 -7.65 1.70 5.82
C GLU A 890 -8.83 2.50 5.26
N ILE A 891 -10.05 2.22 5.74
CA ILE A 891 -11.21 3.06 5.45
C ILE A 891 -11.43 4.05 6.57
N TYR A 892 -10.86 3.79 7.75
CA TYR A 892 -11.02 4.66 8.91
C TYR A 892 -9.83 4.52 9.86
N LYS A 893 -8.97 5.53 9.91
CA LYS A 893 -8.15 5.81 11.08
C LYS A 893 -9.03 6.60 12.05
N LYS A 894 -9.59 5.96 13.06
CA LYS A 894 -10.03 6.66 14.25
C LYS A 894 -8.77 7.30 14.82
N THR A 895 -8.64 8.61 14.69
CA THR A 895 -7.59 9.36 15.40
C THR A 895 -7.74 8.99 16.87
N PRO A 896 -6.73 8.47 17.57
CA PRO A 896 -6.87 8.19 18.99
C PRO A 896 -7.12 9.53 19.68
N GLY A 897 -8.37 9.77 20.07
CA GLY A 897 -8.66 10.77 21.09
C GLY A 897 -7.86 10.36 22.31
N ALA A 898 -7.05 11.25 22.81
CA ALA A 898 -6.24 11.09 23.99
C ALA A 898 -7.03 10.44 25.14
N SER A 899 -6.35 9.57 25.87
CA SER A 899 -6.73 8.94 27.13
C SER A 899 -7.60 7.69 27.06
N GLY A 900 -6.97 6.58 27.36
CA GLY A 900 -7.63 5.35 27.79
C GLY A 900 -6.89 4.11 27.35
N LEU A 901 -6.18 3.52 28.25
CA LEU A 901 -5.61 2.16 28.22
C LEU A 901 -6.62 1.16 27.62
N GLY A 902 -6.56 0.89 26.31
CA GLY A 902 -7.51 -0.02 25.67
C GLY A 902 -7.26 -0.26 24.18
N GLY A 903 -6.08 0.00 23.65
CA GLY A 903 -5.82 -0.02 22.23
C GLY A 903 -4.91 -1.12 21.68
N TRP A 904 -4.97 -2.37 22.19
CA TRP A 904 -4.03 -3.42 21.76
C TRP A 904 -4.64 -4.67 21.10
N PHE A 905 -5.91 -4.67 20.78
CA PHE A 905 -6.52 -5.75 20.00
C PHE A 905 -7.41 -5.20 18.87
N ARG A 906 -6.78 -4.80 17.81
CA ARG A 906 -7.41 -4.66 16.48
C ARG A 906 -6.69 -5.49 15.44
#